data_7712f2329e847f6ad9c68d66e7ea7810
#
_entry.id   7712f2329e847f6ad9c68d66e7ea7810
#
_cell.length_a   1.000
_cell.length_b   1.000
_cell.length_c   1.000
_cell.angle_alpha   90.00
_cell.angle_beta   90.00
_cell.angle_gamma   90.00
#
_symmetry.space_group_name_H-M   'P 1'
#
loop_
_entity.id
_entity.type
_entity.pdbx_description
1 polymer ?
#
loop_
_entity_poly.entity_id
_entity_poly.type
_entity_poly.pdbx_seq_one_letter_code
_entity_poly.pdbx_strand_id
1 'polypeptide(L)'
;MEIKVGNQTSFTIKLKEDSQALDEVVVVGYGSQKKVNLTGSVGTVDAKVLQSRPITSSTSALQGTIPNLQITPSSGEPGTGATLNVRGTTSINGGSPLVLVDGVEMDLDMINPNDIANVTVLKDAAASAIYGVRAAYGVILVTTKNAGSDMKTTVSYSGNVAFSKPTVLPEMVDTSWEHAEFVNRAMTNANLDVMYNPDTVEKMKNYANDPANNPEYEVLNGTMYYYGHSDWTDLMLKKYTPSHRHNINISGGNEKTKFYTSVGYVNQSGMYKVGEDSYQRLNTRLSVDNQTTPWMKLGAKVLYNYTTTDKPHKYKDDVWQQMVFSTPTRMARPWGGDARYPELDQYAGKYFDDQNPISLLEQGGRDKKKVHDIWLTGSADFTFTKDWHARVDFTYNLNYSRSAEHRKKVDMITNAFVETEGNTNNNSYSWVNGNKDYYSFNAYTDYEHTFAEKHYVKAMLGFNQELTKYNTTTATRQDLISQDLPSMSLGTGMQTVSESGYEWALRGGFFRLNYIYNNRYLFEVNGRYDGTSRFPSDNRFVFLPSFSGAWRVSEEAFMESTRSWLDNLKVRASYGILGNQLLTASSWSGNTKYYPYIPFMASGTAGNWLFVDGEKSLYINPAGLVSSDLTWEKASTFNIGLDFTMLNQRLDFSFDWYQRTTSDMLVKVEYPEVLGTTAPPANKAELRTRGWEVSVKWNDRIGNDFSYDLGFILSDSQAEITKYENPSGTLSDYYVGQKIGEIWGYETEGFYQSDTDVQNHADQSKLGANWAPGDIMYKDLDGNKKINNGSNTLDDHGDLKVIGNTTPRYQYGITANMSYKNVYLNVFFQGIGKRDFWPSSQPFWPVATQYYNTQKWFVTDSWSEDNRDAYFARPIARETKNQQKQTKYLQDASYCRLKNLTVGYDFPKSWLSFLHVAKAGVYFSAENLFEFTNVKGAYDPEAAGKNGTMVYPFQRTYSFGLNVTF
;
A
#
# COMPACT_ATOMS: atom_id res chain seq x y z
N MET A 1 -23.95 34.42 33.81
CA MET A 1 -23.76 35.83 34.24
C MET A 1 -25.12 36.39 34.52
N GLU A 2 -25.43 36.65 35.76
CA GLU A 2 -26.70 37.32 36.13
C GLU A 2 -26.46 38.82 36.19
N ILE A 3 -27.26 39.57 35.48
CA ILE A 3 -27.22 41.04 35.48
C ILE A 3 -28.49 41.56 36.12
N LYS A 4 -28.36 42.28 37.26
CA LYS A 4 -29.50 42.96 37.89
C LYS A 4 -29.96 44.10 36.99
N VAL A 5 -31.19 44.02 36.48
CA VAL A 5 -31.75 44.92 35.49
C VAL A 5 -31.99 46.36 36.06
N GLY A 6 -32.25 46.55 37.32
CA GLY A 6 -32.48 47.89 37.89
C GLY A 6 -33.36 48.77 36.99
N ASN A 7 -33.03 50.07 36.92
CA ASN A 7 -33.69 51.06 36.08
C ASN A 7 -32.99 51.27 34.71
N GLN A 8 -32.10 50.36 34.29
CA GLN A 8 -31.39 50.48 32.99
C GLN A 8 -32.22 49.97 31.82
N THR A 9 -32.33 50.75 30.78
CA THR A 9 -33.06 50.42 29.54
C THR A 9 -32.21 49.86 28.43
N SER A 10 -30.89 49.89 28.56
CA SER A 10 -29.91 49.27 27.60
C SER A 10 -28.75 48.66 28.38
N PHE A 11 -28.31 47.49 27.89
CA PHE A 11 -27.18 46.78 28.48
C PHE A 11 -26.18 46.45 27.41
N THR A 12 -24.89 46.79 27.59
CA THR A 12 -23.79 46.32 26.74
C THR A 12 -23.18 45.10 27.41
N ILE A 13 -23.58 43.92 26.95
CA ILE A 13 -23.04 42.67 27.45
C ILE A 13 -21.84 42.31 26.56
N LYS A 14 -20.63 42.41 27.09
CA LYS A 14 -19.43 41.79 26.49
C LYS A 14 -19.43 40.32 26.89
N LEU A 15 -19.83 39.45 25.98
CA LEU A 15 -19.60 38.02 26.15
C LEU A 15 -18.11 37.82 26.06
N LYS A 16 -17.47 37.25 27.10
CA LYS A 16 -16.19 36.56 26.91
C LYS A 16 -16.50 35.33 26.08
N GLU A 17 -15.70 35.08 25.04
CA GLU A 17 -15.69 33.77 24.42
C GLU A 17 -15.50 32.77 25.56
N ASP A 18 -16.52 31.95 25.82
CA ASP A 18 -16.40 30.81 26.67
C ASP A 18 -15.66 29.74 25.85
N SER A 19 -14.36 29.64 26.07
CA SER A 19 -13.53 28.59 25.52
C SER A 19 -13.77 27.25 26.26
N GLN A 20 -15.03 26.91 26.56
CA GLN A 20 -15.35 25.51 26.77
C GLN A 20 -15.15 24.84 25.43
N ALA A 21 -13.94 24.28 25.24
CA ALA A 21 -13.72 23.32 24.18
C ALA A 21 -14.84 22.29 24.30
N LEU A 22 -15.66 22.19 23.28
CA LEU A 22 -16.58 21.07 23.12
C LEU A 22 -15.73 19.82 23.32
N ASP A 23 -16.05 19.05 24.37
CA ASP A 23 -15.32 17.82 24.69
C ASP A 23 -15.20 16.99 23.41
N GLU A 24 -14.01 16.86 22.85
CA GLU A 24 -13.80 16.09 21.64
C GLU A 24 -14.25 14.65 21.89
N VAL A 25 -15.27 14.23 21.17
CA VAL A 25 -15.84 12.89 21.27
C VAL A 25 -15.24 12.02 20.18
N VAL A 26 -14.68 10.91 20.60
CA VAL A 26 -14.03 9.94 19.71
C VAL A 26 -14.88 8.68 19.64
N VAL A 27 -15.09 8.17 18.43
CA VAL A 27 -15.72 6.86 18.23
C VAL A 27 -14.74 5.77 18.63
N VAL A 28 -15.09 4.96 19.60
CA VAL A 28 -14.28 3.85 20.08
C VAL A 28 -15.15 2.60 20.26
N GLY A 29 -14.96 1.65 19.39
CA GLY A 29 -15.76 0.43 19.42
C GLY A 29 -17.22 0.68 19.04
N TYR A 30 -18.11 0.06 19.77
CA TYR A 30 -19.57 0.17 19.60
C TYR A 30 -20.17 1.38 20.35
N GLY A 31 -19.44 2.51 20.37
CA GLY A 31 -19.91 3.72 21.06
C GLY A 31 -18.94 4.88 20.89
N SER A 32 -19.21 5.96 21.57
CA SER A 32 -18.33 7.14 21.60
C SER A 32 -17.92 7.44 23.03
N GLN A 33 -16.71 7.99 23.20
CA GLN A 33 -16.18 8.44 24.48
C GLN A 33 -15.53 9.81 24.33
N LYS A 34 -15.54 10.60 25.41
CA LYS A 34 -14.76 11.83 25.46
C LYS A 34 -13.27 11.49 25.36
N LYS A 35 -12.51 12.19 24.54
CA LYS A 35 -11.06 11.99 24.35
C LYS A 35 -10.28 11.98 25.67
N VAL A 36 -10.66 12.84 26.59
CA VAL A 36 -10.05 12.92 27.94
C VAL A 36 -10.23 11.64 28.75
N ASN A 37 -11.29 10.86 28.49
CA ASN A 37 -11.62 9.63 29.20
C ASN A 37 -11.02 8.37 28.57
N LEU A 38 -10.33 8.49 27.45
CA LEU A 38 -9.68 7.35 26.81
C LEU A 38 -8.48 6.88 27.63
N THR A 39 -8.42 5.58 27.89
CA THR A 39 -7.34 4.89 28.61
C THR A 39 -6.37 4.16 27.67
N GLY A 40 -6.79 3.86 26.43
CA GLY A 40 -5.98 3.25 25.39
C GLY A 40 -5.31 4.27 24.45
N SER A 41 -4.40 3.78 23.59
CA SER A 41 -3.70 4.57 22.58
C SER A 41 -4.56 4.72 21.32
N VAL A 42 -4.98 5.95 21.02
CA VAL A 42 -5.89 6.28 19.93
C VAL A 42 -5.36 7.50 19.15
N GLY A 43 -5.32 7.38 17.83
CA GLY A 43 -5.03 8.49 16.91
C GLY A 43 -6.29 8.93 16.15
N THR A 44 -6.52 10.22 15.98
CA THR A 44 -7.67 10.76 15.24
C THR A 44 -7.24 11.70 14.13
N VAL A 45 -7.96 11.65 13.01
CA VAL A 45 -7.80 12.56 11.86
C VAL A 45 -9.16 13.13 11.48
N ASP A 46 -9.24 14.46 11.47
CA ASP A 46 -10.44 15.19 11.03
C ASP A 46 -10.61 15.12 9.49
N ALA A 47 -11.86 15.11 9.04
CA ALA A 47 -12.23 15.15 7.63
C ALA A 47 -11.56 16.28 6.82
N LYS A 48 -11.29 17.42 7.43
CA LYS A 48 -10.66 18.57 6.77
C LYS A 48 -9.28 18.23 6.21
N VAL A 49 -8.50 17.42 6.93
CA VAL A 49 -7.18 16.96 6.48
C VAL A 49 -7.29 16.10 5.22
N LEU A 50 -8.31 15.25 5.13
CA LEU A 50 -8.55 14.38 3.97
C LEU A 50 -9.09 15.15 2.77
N GLN A 51 -9.96 16.13 3.01
CA GLN A 51 -10.63 16.91 1.95
C GLN A 51 -9.71 17.95 1.32
N SER A 52 -8.70 18.43 2.03
CA SER A 52 -7.71 19.38 1.50
C SER A 52 -6.76 18.74 0.46
N ARG A 53 -6.71 17.41 0.39
CA ARG A 53 -5.83 16.66 -0.50
C ARG A 53 -6.63 16.09 -1.69
N PRO A 54 -6.31 16.45 -2.92
CA PRO A 54 -7.05 16.01 -4.11
C PRO A 54 -6.63 14.62 -4.59
N ILE A 55 -6.47 13.67 -3.67
CA ILE A 55 -6.10 12.29 -3.97
C ILE A 55 -7.31 11.41 -4.23
N THR A 56 -7.11 10.41 -5.09
CA THR A 56 -8.16 9.47 -5.50
C THR A 56 -8.36 8.32 -4.52
N SER A 57 -7.32 8.00 -3.72
CA SER A 57 -7.31 6.94 -2.70
C SER A 57 -7.54 7.52 -1.31
N SER A 58 -8.58 7.10 -0.62
CA SER A 58 -8.86 7.48 0.77
C SER A 58 -7.80 6.94 1.73
N THR A 59 -7.23 5.78 1.43
CA THR A 59 -6.11 5.18 2.18
C THR A 59 -4.87 6.06 2.09
N SER A 60 -4.48 6.49 0.89
CA SER A 60 -3.31 7.36 0.70
C SER A 60 -3.50 8.74 1.35
N ALA A 61 -4.75 9.20 1.52
CA ALA A 61 -5.04 10.45 2.22
C ALA A 61 -4.61 10.45 3.68
N LEU A 62 -4.55 9.30 4.33
CA LEU A 62 -4.14 9.14 5.72
C LEU A 62 -2.62 9.09 5.92
N GLN A 63 -1.83 9.01 4.84
CA GLN A 63 -0.39 8.84 4.92
C GLN A 63 0.27 9.98 5.72
N GLY A 64 1.06 9.61 6.75
CA GLY A 64 1.80 10.54 7.59
C GLY A 64 0.96 11.43 8.52
N THR A 65 -0.34 11.14 8.72
CA THR A 65 -1.22 11.92 9.59
C THR A 65 -1.28 11.41 11.03
N ILE A 66 -0.98 10.14 11.24
CA ILE A 66 -0.99 9.47 12.55
C ILE A 66 0.35 8.79 12.78
N PRO A 67 1.01 8.98 13.95
CA PRO A 67 2.26 8.31 14.25
C PRO A 67 2.07 6.79 14.29
N ASN A 68 3.05 6.05 13.76
CA ASN A 68 3.02 4.60 13.58
C ASN A 68 1.87 4.04 12.72
N LEU A 69 1.18 4.87 11.94
CA LEU A 69 0.36 4.44 10.83
C LEU A 69 1.19 4.56 9.54
N GLN A 70 1.78 3.47 9.13
CA GLN A 70 2.53 3.39 7.88
C GLN A 70 1.60 3.07 6.72
N ILE A 71 1.65 3.89 5.70
CA ILE A 71 0.90 3.70 4.45
C ILE A 71 1.90 3.69 3.31
N THR A 72 1.92 2.59 2.59
CA THR A 72 2.84 2.40 1.47
C THR A 72 2.02 2.20 0.20
N PRO A 73 2.02 3.14 -0.74
CA PRO A 73 1.36 2.99 -2.03
C PRO A 73 1.84 1.72 -2.74
N SER A 74 0.95 1.00 -3.40
CA SER A 74 1.30 -0.25 -4.07
C SER A 74 2.03 0.00 -5.38
N SER A 75 1.57 0.96 -6.17
CA SER A 75 2.19 1.44 -7.41
C SER A 75 1.56 2.80 -7.79
N GLY A 76 2.03 3.41 -8.89
CA GLY A 76 1.38 4.59 -9.49
C GLY A 76 0.29 4.27 -10.51
N GLU A 77 -0.04 3.01 -10.70
CA GLU A 77 -1.08 2.53 -11.63
C GLU A 77 -2.46 3.09 -11.27
N PRO A 78 -3.27 3.52 -12.25
CA PRO A 78 -4.62 4.02 -12.00
C PRO A 78 -5.48 3.05 -11.18
N GLY A 79 -6.15 3.57 -10.13
CA GLY A 79 -7.02 2.78 -9.28
C GLY A 79 -6.32 1.86 -8.27
N THR A 80 -5.01 1.93 -8.16
CA THR A 80 -4.26 1.14 -7.17
C THR A 80 -4.33 1.79 -5.79
N GLY A 81 -4.56 0.97 -4.75
CA GLY A 81 -4.57 1.38 -3.35
C GLY A 81 -3.19 1.36 -2.70
N ALA A 82 -3.19 1.45 -1.38
CA ALA A 82 -2.00 1.39 -0.54
C ALA A 82 -2.12 0.31 0.52
N THR A 83 -0.98 -0.23 0.97
CA THR A 83 -0.94 -1.14 2.11
C THR A 83 -0.87 -0.36 3.42
N LEU A 84 -1.59 -0.84 4.43
CA LEU A 84 -1.69 -0.26 5.76
C LEU A 84 -0.92 -1.11 6.77
N ASN A 85 -0.19 -0.46 7.66
CA ASN A 85 0.46 -1.12 8.81
C ASN A 85 0.39 -0.21 10.04
N VAL A 86 0.04 -0.77 11.19
CA VAL A 86 -0.03 -0.06 12.47
C VAL A 86 1.00 -0.65 13.43
N ARG A 87 1.93 0.21 13.89
CA ARG A 87 2.95 -0.14 14.89
C ARG A 87 3.90 -1.27 14.45
N GLY A 88 4.27 -1.32 13.16
CA GLY A 88 5.28 -2.26 12.62
C GLY A 88 4.78 -3.69 12.49
N THR A 89 5.71 -4.63 12.33
CA THR A 89 5.42 -6.05 12.08
C THR A 89 4.74 -6.70 13.27
N THR A 90 3.55 -7.26 13.04
CA THR A 90 2.79 -8.01 14.05
C THR A 90 3.03 -9.52 13.94
N SER A 91 3.12 -10.06 12.73
CA SER A 91 3.35 -11.48 12.48
C SER A 91 4.25 -11.63 11.26
N ILE A 92 5.09 -12.66 11.24
CA ILE A 92 5.88 -13.04 10.05
C ILE A 92 4.97 -13.53 8.91
N ASN A 93 3.75 -13.92 9.23
CA ASN A 93 2.73 -14.34 8.25
C ASN A 93 2.06 -13.17 7.53
N GLY A 94 2.44 -11.92 7.84
CA GLY A 94 1.81 -10.73 7.29
C GLY A 94 0.43 -10.47 7.91
N GLY A 95 -0.29 -9.49 7.36
CA GLY A 95 -1.63 -9.06 7.76
C GLY A 95 -1.79 -7.55 7.65
N SER A 96 -3.03 -7.08 7.69
CA SER A 96 -3.40 -5.67 7.59
C SER A 96 -4.34 -5.27 8.72
N PRO A 97 -4.36 -4.00 9.12
CA PRO A 97 -5.32 -3.50 10.09
C PRO A 97 -6.77 -3.74 9.62
N LEU A 98 -7.66 -3.95 10.58
CA LEU A 98 -9.09 -4.02 10.32
C LEU A 98 -9.62 -2.63 10.00
N VAL A 99 -10.15 -2.41 8.81
CA VAL A 99 -10.80 -1.15 8.43
C VAL A 99 -12.30 -1.30 8.55
N LEU A 100 -12.92 -0.48 9.41
CA LEU A 100 -14.35 -0.48 9.64
C LEU A 100 -14.94 0.87 9.24
N VAL A 101 -15.84 0.87 8.28
CA VAL A 101 -16.61 2.05 7.88
C VAL A 101 -18.01 1.94 8.47
N ASP A 102 -18.35 2.88 9.36
CA ASP A 102 -19.59 2.85 10.14
C ASP A 102 -19.86 1.50 10.84
N GLY A 103 -18.79 0.82 11.28
CA GLY A 103 -18.85 -0.44 12.02
C GLY A 103 -18.77 -1.71 11.15
N VAL A 104 -18.65 -1.59 9.84
CA VAL A 104 -18.60 -2.72 8.90
C VAL A 104 -17.25 -2.76 8.18
N GLU A 105 -16.67 -3.96 8.05
CA GLU A 105 -15.41 -4.12 7.32
C GLU A 105 -15.57 -3.84 5.83
N MET A 106 -14.81 -2.89 5.33
CA MET A 106 -14.73 -2.63 3.89
C MET A 106 -13.40 -1.98 3.51
N ASP A 107 -13.10 -2.04 2.23
CA ASP A 107 -11.93 -1.35 1.66
C ASP A 107 -12.13 0.18 1.73
N LEU A 108 -11.19 0.87 2.37
CA LEU A 108 -11.24 2.32 2.53
C LEU A 108 -11.23 3.05 1.19
N ASP A 109 -10.57 2.50 0.18
CA ASP A 109 -10.50 3.11 -1.16
C ASP A 109 -11.83 3.04 -1.93
N MET A 110 -12.80 2.24 -1.45
CA MET A 110 -14.16 2.27 -1.98
C MET A 110 -15.00 3.42 -1.42
N ILE A 111 -14.52 4.13 -0.40
CA ILE A 111 -15.21 5.30 0.17
C ILE A 111 -14.70 6.58 -0.48
N ASN A 112 -15.63 7.47 -0.83
CA ASN A 112 -15.26 8.80 -1.29
C ASN A 112 -14.68 9.61 -0.11
N PRO A 113 -13.46 10.19 -0.21
CA PRO A 113 -12.88 11.02 0.85
C PRO A 113 -13.81 12.16 1.32
N ASN A 114 -14.63 12.68 0.43
CA ASN A 114 -15.60 13.73 0.77
C ASN A 114 -16.74 13.27 1.67
N ASP A 115 -17.01 11.96 1.74
CA ASP A 115 -18.05 11.37 2.60
C ASP A 115 -17.54 11.01 4.00
N ILE A 116 -16.23 11.08 4.24
CA ILE A 116 -15.60 10.80 5.53
C ILE A 116 -15.79 12.00 6.46
N ALA A 117 -16.24 11.74 7.68
CA ALA A 117 -16.35 12.73 8.75
C ALA A 117 -15.13 12.70 9.68
N ASN A 118 -14.68 11.49 10.04
CA ASN A 118 -13.56 11.29 10.96
C ASN A 118 -12.93 9.91 10.73
N VAL A 119 -11.62 9.82 10.97
CA VAL A 119 -10.90 8.55 11.03
C VAL A 119 -10.23 8.41 12.38
N THR A 120 -10.48 7.28 13.04
CA THR A 120 -9.89 6.94 14.34
C THR A 120 -9.07 5.67 14.19
N VAL A 121 -7.82 5.68 14.65
CA VAL A 121 -6.94 4.50 14.63
C VAL A 121 -6.71 4.03 16.06
N LEU A 122 -7.16 2.81 16.35
CA LEU A 122 -6.95 2.13 17.62
C LEU A 122 -5.65 1.33 17.53
N LYS A 123 -4.66 1.67 18.34
CA LYS A 123 -3.28 1.20 18.17
C LYS A 123 -2.83 0.17 19.19
N ASP A 124 -3.49 0.09 20.34
CA ASP A 124 -3.16 -0.89 21.37
C ASP A 124 -4.27 -1.93 21.58
N ALA A 125 -3.97 -2.98 22.33
CA ALA A 125 -4.90 -4.08 22.56
C ALA A 125 -6.13 -3.64 23.38
N ALA A 126 -5.99 -2.69 24.31
CA ALA A 126 -7.12 -2.24 25.13
C ALA A 126 -8.15 -1.47 24.31
N ALA A 127 -7.70 -0.50 23.50
CA ALA A 127 -8.59 0.25 22.60
C ALA A 127 -9.25 -0.66 21.55
N SER A 128 -8.53 -1.70 21.08
CA SER A 128 -8.98 -2.59 20.00
C SER A 128 -9.72 -3.83 20.48
N ALA A 129 -9.71 -4.14 21.80
CA ALA A 129 -10.20 -5.40 22.37
C ALA A 129 -11.62 -5.78 21.96
N ILE A 130 -12.50 -4.80 21.87
CA ILE A 130 -13.90 -5.01 21.51
C ILE A 130 -14.10 -5.58 20.09
N TYR A 131 -13.08 -5.47 19.22
CA TYR A 131 -13.06 -6.05 17.86
C TYR A 131 -12.38 -7.41 17.80
N GLY A 132 -11.80 -7.86 18.91
CA GLY A 132 -11.33 -9.24 19.14
C GLY A 132 -10.26 -9.70 18.17
N VAL A 133 -10.50 -10.89 17.62
CA VAL A 133 -9.57 -11.63 16.77
C VAL A 133 -9.20 -10.96 15.42
N ARG A 134 -9.90 -9.92 15.05
CA ARG A 134 -9.62 -9.18 13.81
C ARG A 134 -8.72 -7.96 14.03
N ALA A 135 -8.50 -7.61 15.30
CA ALA A 135 -7.84 -6.37 15.70
C ALA A 135 -6.33 -6.50 15.97
N ALA A 136 -5.74 -7.69 15.80
CA ALA A 136 -4.34 -7.96 16.12
C ALA A 136 -3.35 -7.01 15.40
N TYR A 137 -3.71 -6.52 14.22
CA TYR A 137 -2.92 -5.58 13.41
C TYR A 137 -3.32 -4.11 13.61
N GLY A 138 -4.19 -3.82 14.62
CA GLY A 138 -4.82 -2.51 14.83
C GLY A 138 -6.17 -2.38 14.11
N VAL A 139 -6.91 -1.31 14.46
CA VAL A 139 -8.23 -1.05 13.88
C VAL A 139 -8.30 0.39 13.39
N ILE A 140 -8.82 0.58 12.18
CA ILE A 140 -9.07 1.89 11.58
C ILE A 140 -10.58 2.06 11.48
N LEU A 141 -11.13 2.97 12.30
CA LEU A 141 -12.54 3.30 12.31
C LEU A 141 -12.79 4.51 11.45
N VAL A 142 -13.60 4.38 10.46
CA VAL A 142 -14.01 5.46 9.55
C VAL A 142 -15.47 5.77 9.81
N THR A 143 -15.73 6.98 10.28
CA THR A 143 -17.09 7.48 10.43
C THR A 143 -17.43 8.31 9.21
N THR A 144 -18.54 8.01 8.57
CA THR A 144 -19.00 8.78 7.41
C THR A 144 -19.91 9.93 7.84
N LYS A 145 -20.03 10.95 6.98
CA LYS A 145 -20.89 12.11 7.20
C LYS A 145 -22.37 11.70 7.30
N ASN A 146 -23.07 12.26 8.24
CA ASN A 146 -24.53 12.22 8.37
C ASN A 146 -25.09 13.64 8.23
N ALA A 147 -26.40 13.79 8.18
CA ALA A 147 -27.02 15.12 8.23
C ALA A 147 -26.61 15.85 9.50
N GLY A 148 -26.20 17.10 9.37
CA GLY A 148 -25.87 17.98 10.48
C GLY A 148 -27.07 18.27 11.39
N SER A 149 -26.79 18.98 12.51
CA SER A 149 -27.84 19.48 13.39
C SER A 149 -28.74 20.54 12.72
N ASP A 150 -28.21 21.21 11.70
CA ASP A 150 -28.96 22.22 10.95
C ASP A 150 -29.98 21.54 10.04
N MET A 151 -31.24 21.85 10.26
CA MET A 151 -32.38 21.26 9.55
C MET A 151 -32.55 21.80 8.12
N LYS A 152 -31.73 22.79 7.70
CA LYS A 152 -31.78 23.32 6.34
C LYS A 152 -31.13 22.33 5.36
N THR A 153 -31.85 22.12 4.26
CA THR A 153 -31.26 21.35 3.17
C THR A 153 -30.14 22.15 2.53
N THR A 154 -28.96 21.52 2.44
CA THR A 154 -27.76 22.06 1.80
C THR A 154 -27.35 21.17 0.64
N VAL A 155 -26.94 21.78 -0.46
CA VAL A 155 -26.37 21.11 -1.63
C VAL A 155 -24.93 21.57 -1.76
N SER A 156 -23.98 20.63 -1.79
CA SER A 156 -22.57 20.96 -1.94
C SER A 156 -21.98 20.22 -3.14
N TYR A 157 -21.21 20.95 -3.91
CA TYR A 157 -20.41 20.42 -5.01
C TYR A 157 -18.92 20.61 -4.69
N SER A 158 -18.13 19.56 -4.94
CA SER A 158 -16.67 19.60 -4.90
C SER A 158 -16.12 18.93 -6.14
N GLY A 159 -15.28 19.62 -6.89
CA GLY A 159 -14.68 19.07 -8.10
C GLY A 159 -13.23 19.51 -8.27
N ASN A 160 -12.41 18.66 -8.89
CA ASN A 160 -11.08 19.04 -9.32
C ASN A 160 -10.67 18.37 -10.62
N VAL A 161 -9.72 19.02 -11.30
CA VAL A 161 -8.97 18.48 -12.44
C VAL A 161 -7.51 18.44 -12.05
N ALA A 162 -6.85 17.36 -12.36
CA ALA A 162 -5.47 17.13 -12.00
C ALA A 162 -4.64 16.62 -13.19
N PHE A 163 -3.36 16.95 -13.17
CA PHE A 163 -2.36 16.52 -14.13
C PHE A 163 -1.21 15.86 -13.39
N SER A 164 -0.91 14.63 -13.72
CA SER A 164 0.11 13.85 -13.04
C SER A 164 1.27 13.53 -13.97
N LYS A 165 2.47 13.44 -13.41
CA LYS A 165 3.67 12.94 -14.09
C LYS A 165 4.43 12.00 -13.14
N PRO A 166 5.28 11.09 -13.66
CA PRO A 166 6.12 10.24 -12.82
C PRO A 166 6.97 11.05 -11.84
N THR A 167 7.16 10.55 -10.61
CA THR A 167 8.09 11.13 -9.62
C THR A 167 9.53 10.91 -10.05
N VAL A 168 9.84 9.69 -10.47
CA VAL A 168 11.16 9.25 -10.92
C VAL A 168 10.99 8.32 -12.12
N LEU A 169 11.82 8.50 -13.12
CA LEU A 169 11.98 7.60 -14.28
C LEU A 169 13.47 7.24 -14.45
N PRO A 170 13.78 6.01 -14.84
CA PRO A 170 15.15 5.65 -15.18
C PRO A 170 15.61 6.40 -16.44
N GLU A 171 16.76 7.05 -16.37
CA GLU A 171 17.43 7.60 -17.55
C GLU A 171 18.16 6.49 -18.26
N MET A 172 17.47 5.83 -19.17
CA MET A 172 18.04 4.75 -19.97
C MET A 172 18.90 5.33 -21.11
N VAL A 173 19.86 4.55 -21.57
CA VAL A 173 20.59 4.91 -22.78
C VAL A 173 19.60 4.95 -23.95
N ASP A 174 19.58 6.06 -24.66
CA ASP A 174 18.65 6.36 -25.76
C ASP A 174 19.35 6.43 -27.12
N THR A 175 20.69 6.30 -27.16
CA THR A 175 21.50 6.29 -28.39
C THR A 175 22.06 4.91 -28.67
N SER A 176 21.93 4.45 -29.89
CA SER A 176 22.31 3.09 -30.29
C SER A 176 23.82 2.84 -30.19
N TRP A 177 24.64 3.80 -30.57
CA TRP A 177 26.10 3.64 -30.54
C TRP A 177 26.65 3.60 -29.08
N GLU A 178 26.13 4.43 -28.17
CA GLU A 178 26.55 4.39 -26.76
C GLU A 178 26.23 3.05 -26.12
N HIS A 179 25.04 2.53 -26.39
CA HIS A 179 24.64 1.20 -25.91
C HIS A 179 25.55 0.12 -26.50
N ALA A 180 25.80 0.16 -27.82
CA ALA A 180 26.60 -0.83 -28.52
C ALA A 180 28.06 -0.85 -28.02
N GLU A 181 28.70 0.32 -27.85
CA GLU A 181 30.03 0.43 -27.28
C GLU A 181 30.12 -0.08 -25.84
N PHE A 182 29.13 0.27 -25.03
CA PHE A 182 29.09 -0.19 -23.65
C PHE A 182 28.96 -1.72 -23.56
N VAL A 183 28.04 -2.31 -24.35
CA VAL A 183 27.88 -3.77 -24.38
C VAL A 183 29.12 -4.46 -24.92
N ASN A 184 29.72 -3.94 -25.99
CA ASN A 184 30.95 -4.49 -26.53
C ASN A 184 32.09 -4.45 -25.52
N ARG A 185 32.24 -3.36 -24.75
CA ARG A 185 33.20 -3.27 -23.63
C ARG A 185 32.94 -4.35 -22.59
N ALA A 186 31.67 -4.57 -22.21
CA ALA A 186 31.29 -5.59 -21.24
C ALA A 186 31.56 -7.02 -21.75
N MET A 187 31.34 -7.27 -23.06
CA MET A 187 31.66 -8.55 -23.73
C MET A 187 33.16 -8.79 -23.75
N THR A 188 33.97 -7.79 -24.14
CA THR A 188 35.43 -7.86 -24.14
C THR A 188 35.96 -8.15 -22.73
N ASN A 189 35.45 -7.48 -21.71
CA ASN A 189 35.83 -7.72 -20.32
C ASN A 189 35.47 -9.14 -19.81
N ALA A 190 34.49 -9.77 -20.45
CA ALA A 190 34.08 -11.15 -20.17
C ALA A 190 34.85 -12.19 -21.03
N ASN A 191 35.80 -11.76 -21.85
CA ASN A 191 36.50 -12.58 -22.87
C ASN A 191 35.53 -13.25 -23.87
N LEU A 192 34.49 -12.51 -24.25
CA LEU A 192 33.49 -12.92 -25.24
C LEU A 192 33.64 -12.10 -26.52
N ASP A 193 33.16 -12.64 -27.63
CA ASP A 193 33.10 -11.89 -28.89
C ASP A 193 32.17 -10.68 -28.76
N VAL A 194 32.53 -9.58 -29.41
CA VAL A 194 31.69 -8.36 -29.40
C VAL A 194 30.33 -8.63 -30.03
N MET A 195 29.31 -8.05 -29.47
CA MET A 195 27.92 -8.21 -29.92
C MET A 195 27.65 -7.36 -31.18
N TYR A 196 28.19 -6.17 -31.23
CA TYR A 196 28.05 -5.22 -32.34
C TYR A 196 29.38 -5.09 -33.09
N ASN A 197 29.34 -5.37 -34.40
CA ASN A 197 30.50 -5.19 -35.26
C ASN A 197 30.96 -3.72 -35.26
N PRO A 198 32.28 -3.42 -35.25
CA PRO A 198 32.80 -2.05 -35.31
C PRO A 198 32.23 -1.19 -36.45
N ASP A 199 32.07 -1.77 -37.66
CA ASP A 199 31.46 -1.05 -38.80
C ASP A 199 30.01 -0.67 -38.53
N THR A 200 29.25 -1.51 -37.81
CA THR A 200 27.86 -1.23 -37.39
C THR A 200 27.85 -0.08 -36.39
N VAL A 201 28.75 -0.09 -35.41
CA VAL A 201 28.85 0.99 -34.41
C VAL A 201 29.23 2.32 -35.08
N GLU A 202 30.13 2.30 -36.06
CA GLU A 202 30.49 3.49 -36.82
C GLU A 202 29.30 4.05 -37.62
N LYS A 203 28.51 3.20 -38.28
CA LYS A 203 27.27 3.62 -38.96
C LYS A 203 26.22 4.19 -37.96
N MET A 204 26.09 3.64 -36.78
CA MET A 204 25.24 4.19 -35.71
C MET A 204 25.70 5.60 -35.29
N LYS A 205 27.03 5.82 -35.16
CA LYS A 205 27.59 7.15 -34.87
C LYS A 205 27.34 8.14 -36.00
N ASN A 206 27.57 7.69 -37.25
CA ASN A 206 27.33 8.54 -38.41
C ASN A 206 25.87 8.96 -38.52
N TYR A 207 24.94 8.03 -38.32
CA TYR A 207 23.51 8.35 -38.26
C TYR A 207 23.18 9.33 -37.12
N ALA A 208 23.69 9.11 -35.92
CA ALA A 208 23.43 9.99 -34.76
C ALA A 208 23.96 11.42 -35.00
N ASN A 209 25.10 11.57 -35.70
CA ASN A 209 25.71 12.86 -36.00
C ASN A 209 25.05 13.60 -37.17
N ASP A 210 24.61 12.88 -38.20
CA ASP A 210 24.01 13.44 -39.40
C ASP A 210 22.95 12.48 -39.98
N PRO A 211 21.75 12.45 -39.40
CA PRO A 211 20.68 11.55 -39.85
C PRO A 211 20.14 11.89 -41.25
N ALA A 212 20.39 13.09 -41.75
CA ALA A 212 19.93 13.47 -43.08
C ALA A 212 20.74 12.82 -44.21
N ASN A 213 22.03 12.56 -43.99
CA ASN A 213 22.95 12.01 -45.00
C ASN A 213 23.32 10.55 -44.74
N ASN A 214 22.91 9.95 -43.61
CA ASN A 214 23.21 8.56 -43.30
C ASN A 214 21.91 7.75 -43.18
N PRO A 215 21.85 6.51 -43.66
CA PRO A 215 20.65 5.70 -43.59
C PRO A 215 20.33 5.27 -42.13
N GLU A 216 19.07 5.31 -41.78
CA GLU A 216 18.59 4.80 -40.49
C GLU A 216 18.75 3.28 -40.36
N TYR A 217 18.67 2.57 -41.49
CA TYR A 217 18.85 1.13 -41.59
C TYR A 217 19.27 0.72 -42.98
N GLU A 218 19.83 -0.47 -43.08
CA GLU A 218 20.12 -1.17 -44.33
C GLU A 218 19.64 -2.62 -44.27
N VAL A 219 19.25 -3.18 -45.39
CA VAL A 219 19.00 -4.61 -45.52
C VAL A 219 20.15 -5.26 -46.30
N LEU A 220 20.92 -6.09 -45.63
CA LEU A 220 22.08 -6.79 -46.21
C LEU A 220 21.81 -8.29 -46.09
N ASN A 221 21.87 -8.97 -47.26
CA ASN A 221 21.60 -10.42 -47.33
C ASN A 221 20.28 -10.85 -46.68
N GLY A 222 19.23 -10.05 -46.88
CA GLY A 222 17.89 -10.31 -46.31
C GLY A 222 17.77 -10.04 -44.80
N THR A 223 18.76 -9.44 -44.15
CA THR A 223 18.73 -9.08 -42.73
C THR A 223 18.81 -7.56 -42.57
N MET A 224 17.89 -7.01 -41.79
CA MET A 224 17.88 -5.58 -41.45
C MET A 224 18.91 -5.28 -40.36
N TYR A 225 19.74 -4.27 -40.63
CA TYR A 225 20.65 -3.66 -39.67
C TYR A 225 20.15 -2.26 -39.35
N TYR A 226 19.74 -2.03 -38.12
CA TYR A 226 19.19 -0.76 -37.65
C TYR A 226 20.31 0.10 -37.07
N TYR A 227 20.48 1.31 -37.57
CA TYR A 227 21.49 2.29 -37.14
C TYR A 227 20.86 3.47 -36.41
N GLY A 228 19.53 3.62 -36.51
CA GLY A 228 18.75 4.59 -35.80
C GLY A 228 18.76 4.37 -34.28
N HIS A 229 18.00 5.15 -33.59
CA HIS A 229 17.84 5.01 -32.14
C HIS A 229 16.37 5.18 -31.73
N SER A 230 15.98 4.47 -30.68
CA SER A 230 14.62 4.51 -30.13
C SER A 230 14.69 4.91 -28.67
N ASP A 231 14.13 6.08 -28.33
CA ASP A 231 13.86 6.46 -26.95
C ASP A 231 12.48 5.89 -26.55
N TRP A 232 12.50 4.71 -25.92
CA TRP A 232 11.30 4.01 -25.51
C TRP A 232 10.49 4.78 -24.49
N THR A 233 11.15 5.54 -23.62
CA THR A 233 10.46 6.36 -22.60
C THR A 233 9.62 7.46 -23.25
N ASP A 234 10.21 8.22 -24.18
CA ASP A 234 9.46 9.26 -24.89
C ASP A 234 8.40 8.68 -25.83
N LEU A 235 8.68 7.58 -26.49
CA LEU A 235 7.72 6.93 -27.40
C LEU A 235 6.48 6.40 -26.67
N MET A 236 6.65 5.83 -25.47
CA MET A 236 5.59 5.10 -24.78
C MET A 236 4.84 5.91 -23.71
N LEU A 237 5.46 6.92 -23.10
CA LEU A 237 4.89 7.60 -21.95
C LEU A 237 4.38 9.00 -22.27
N LYS A 238 3.20 9.32 -21.73
CA LYS A 238 2.64 10.67 -21.72
C LYS A 238 3.45 11.55 -20.75
N LYS A 239 3.76 12.77 -21.14
CA LYS A 239 4.42 13.74 -20.26
C LYS A 239 3.54 14.10 -19.04
N TYR A 240 2.23 14.21 -19.25
CA TYR A 240 1.23 14.45 -18.22
C TYR A 240 0.01 13.59 -18.48
N THR A 241 -0.57 13.05 -17.39
CA THR A 241 -1.80 12.26 -17.41
C THR A 241 -2.93 13.03 -16.73
N PRO A 242 -4.07 13.23 -17.41
CA PRO A 242 -5.20 13.92 -16.80
C PRO A 242 -6.00 12.99 -15.88
N SER A 243 -6.53 13.55 -14.82
CA SER A 243 -7.58 12.94 -14.02
C SER A 243 -8.57 13.99 -13.54
N HIS A 244 -9.79 13.57 -13.24
CA HIS A 244 -10.78 14.49 -12.67
C HIS A 244 -11.70 13.78 -11.67
N ARG A 245 -12.20 14.55 -10.72
CA ARG A 245 -13.09 14.08 -9.68
C ARG A 245 -14.22 15.09 -9.47
N HIS A 246 -15.43 14.58 -9.31
CA HIS A 246 -16.64 15.35 -9.04
C HIS A 246 -17.41 14.70 -7.89
N ASN A 247 -17.89 15.50 -6.97
CA ASN A 247 -18.72 15.04 -5.88
C ASN A 247 -19.87 16.02 -5.62
N ILE A 248 -21.07 15.51 -5.53
CA ILE A 248 -22.26 16.25 -5.12
C ILE A 248 -22.80 15.58 -3.87
N ASN A 249 -23.11 16.36 -2.86
CA ASN A 249 -23.82 15.85 -1.69
C ASN A 249 -24.97 16.76 -1.32
N ILE A 250 -26.02 16.15 -0.78
CA ILE A 250 -27.23 16.81 -0.31
C ILE A 250 -27.48 16.29 1.10
N SER A 251 -27.63 17.19 2.06
CA SER A 251 -27.97 16.84 3.43
C SER A 251 -29.04 17.76 3.98
N GLY A 252 -29.91 17.23 4.81
CA GLY A 252 -31.01 18.01 5.41
C GLY A 252 -31.90 17.15 6.27
N GLY A 253 -33.00 17.71 6.69
CA GLY A 253 -34.02 16.98 7.47
C GLY A 253 -34.84 17.85 8.39
N ASN A 254 -35.41 17.21 9.38
CA ASN A 254 -36.17 17.82 10.46
C ASN A 254 -35.90 17.09 11.79
N GLU A 255 -36.59 17.45 12.87
CA GLU A 255 -36.38 16.83 14.20
C GLU A 255 -36.56 15.31 14.19
N LYS A 256 -37.41 14.77 13.29
CA LYS A 256 -37.72 13.34 13.24
C LYS A 256 -36.86 12.60 12.20
N THR A 257 -36.61 13.22 11.04
CA THR A 257 -35.91 12.53 9.94
C THR A 257 -34.76 13.37 9.45
N LYS A 258 -33.58 12.76 9.39
CA LYS A 258 -32.37 13.34 8.83
C LYS A 258 -31.87 12.47 7.70
N PHE A 259 -31.36 13.10 6.62
CA PHE A 259 -30.82 12.37 5.49
C PHE A 259 -29.52 12.99 4.98
N TYR A 260 -28.67 12.15 4.46
CA TYR A 260 -27.47 12.51 3.70
C TYR A 260 -27.41 11.65 2.45
N THR A 261 -27.19 12.26 1.31
CA THR A 261 -26.92 11.53 0.05
C THR A 261 -25.73 12.16 -0.68
N SER A 262 -24.93 11.35 -1.33
CA SER A 262 -23.82 11.79 -2.15
C SER A 262 -23.68 10.96 -3.42
N VAL A 263 -23.17 11.60 -4.47
CA VAL A 263 -22.74 10.96 -5.71
C VAL A 263 -21.36 11.48 -6.03
N GLY A 264 -20.39 10.58 -6.14
CA GLY A 264 -19.01 10.86 -6.47
C GLY A 264 -18.58 10.14 -7.75
N TYR A 265 -17.86 10.81 -8.62
CA TYR A 265 -17.26 10.26 -9.83
C TYR A 265 -15.77 10.57 -9.88
N VAL A 266 -14.98 9.57 -10.22
CA VAL A 266 -13.52 9.66 -10.43
C VAL A 266 -13.18 9.05 -11.78
N ASN A 267 -12.35 9.75 -12.56
CA ASN A 267 -11.71 9.22 -13.75
C ASN A 267 -10.21 9.49 -13.66
N GLN A 268 -9.42 8.46 -13.86
CA GLN A 268 -7.95 8.51 -13.81
C GLN A 268 -7.39 7.82 -15.05
N SER A 269 -6.63 8.53 -15.86
CA SER A 269 -5.91 7.99 -17.01
C SER A 269 -4.51 7.57 -16.58
N GLY A 270 -4.00 6.52 -17.19
CA GLY A 270 -2.62 6.08 -17.01
C GLY A 270 -1.66 6.75 -17.97
N MET A 271 -0.36 6.39 -17.85
CA MET A 271 0.70 7.13 -18.53
C MET A 271 1.08 6.60 -19.90
N TYR A 272 0.55 5.48 -20.37
CA TYR A 272 0.88 4.99 -21.70
C TYR A 272 0.26 5.87 -22.79
N LYS A 273 1.08 6.25 -23.81
CA LYS A 273 0.62 6.96 -25.01
C LYS A 273 -0.20 6.05 -25.91
N VAL A 274 0.18 4.79 -25.99
CA VAL A 274 -0.46 3.76 -26.80
C VAL A 274 -1.12 2.73 -25.88
N GLY A 275 -2.20 2.11 -26.31
CA GLY A 275 -2.90 1.11 -25.54
C GLY A 275 -3.47 1.63 -24.21
N GLU A 276 -3.93 2.86 -24.17
CA GLU A 276 -4.35 3.62 -22.97
C GLU A 276 -4.91 2.78 -21.82
N ASP A 277 -4.46 3.08 -20.62
CA ASP A 277 -4.93 2.49 -19.37
C ASP A 277 -5.76 3.50 -18.57
N SER A 278 -6.83 3.05 -17.93
CA SER A 278 -7.75 3.92 -17.21
C SER A 278 -8.47 3.23 -16.05
N TYR A 279 -8.85 4.03 -15.08
CA TYR A 279 -9.69 3.66 -13.95
C TYR A 279 -10.82 4.64 -13.76
N GLN A 280 -12.03 4.13 -13.57
CA GLN A 280 -13.21 4.92 -13.27
C GLN A 280 -13.91 4.38 -12.04
N ARG A 281 -14.44 5.26 -11.21
CA ARG A 281 -15.25 4.92 -10.03
C ARG A 281 -16.43 5.83 -9.89
N LEU A 282 -17.61 5.25 -9.74
CA LEU A 282 -18.85 5.92 -9.34
C LEU A 282 -19.21 5.43 -7.93
N ASN A 283 -19.34 6.36 -7.00
CA ASN A 283 -19.81 6.12 -5.64
C ASN A 283 -21.18 6.75 -5.46
N THR A 284 -22.12 6.05 -4.86
CA THR A 284 -23.40 6.61 -4.43
C THR A 284 -23.65 6.19 -2.99
N ARG A 285 -24.01 7.14 -2.16
CA ARG A 285 -24.31 6.90 -0.75
C ARG A 285 -25.63 7.55 -0.36
N LEU A 286 -26.43 6.81 0.41
CA LEU A 286 -27.64 7.30 1.07
C LEU A 286 -27.59 6.91 2.54
N SER A 287 -27.89 7.84 3.44
CA SER A 287 -28.06 7.59 4.86
C SER A 287 -29.32 8.32 5.33
N VAL A 288 -30.21 7.61 5.99
CA VAL A 288 -31.43 8.15 6.57
C VAL A 288 -31.54 7.67 8.01
N ASP A 289 -31.74 8.62 8.92
CA ASP A 289 -32.02 8.36 10.33
C ASP A 289 -33.42 8.91 10.65
N ASN A 290 -34.26 8.10 11.29
CA ASN A 290 -35.63 8.48 11.66
C ASN A 290 -35.90 8.18 13.14
N GLN A 291 -36.27 9.22 13.90
CA GLN A 291 -36.77 9.07 15.27
C GLN A 291 -38.24 8.65 15.20
N THR A 292 -38.47 7.33 15.12
CA THR A 292 -39.80 6.73 14.88
C THR A 292 -40.68 6.92 16.10
N THR A 293 -40.13 6.70 17.30
CA THR A 293 -40.77 6.96 18.59
C THR A 293 -39.74 7.62 19.52
N PRO A 294 -40.16 8.20 20.69
CA PRO A 294 -39.22 8.80 21.64
C PRO A 294 -38.12 7.83 22.12
N TRP A 295 -38.40 6.52 22.12
CA TRP A 295 -37.52 5.48 22.62
C TRP A 295 -36.85 4.64 21.49
N MET A 296 -37.23 4.86 20.23
CA MET A 296 -36.68 4.08 19.11
C MET A 296 -36.31 4.97 17.92
N LYS A 297 -35.04 4.89 17.47
CA LYS A 297 -34.55 5.48 16.26
C LYS A 297 -34.17 4.38 15.25
N LEU A 298 -34.64 4.48 14.02
CA LEU A 298 -34.30 3.59 12.92
C LEU A 298 -33.33 4.29 11.96
N GLY A 299 -32.34 3.55 11.51
CA GLY A 299 -31.38 4.01 10.51
C GLY A 299 -31.32 3.07 9.31
N ALA A 300 -31.12 3.65 8.14
CA ALA A 300 -30.86 2.90 6.91
C ALA A 300 -29.70 3.54 6.16
N LYS A 301 -28.74 2.73 5.72
CA LYS A 301 -27.61 3.18 4.89
C LYS A 301 -27.49 2.29 3.66
N VAL A 302 -27.25 2.92 2.52
CA VAL A 302 -26.95 2.27 1.25
C VAL A 302 -25.67 2.88 0.73
N LEU A 303 -24.70 2.03 0.35
CA LEU A 303 -23.50 2.42 -0.36
C LEU A 303 -23.43 1.55 -1.62
N TYR A 304 -23.28 2.19 -2.76
CA TYR A 304 -23.05 1.54 -4.04
C TYR A 304 -21.78 2.09 -4.69
N ASN A 305 -20.87 1.19 -5.01
CA ASN A 305 -19.65 1.49 -5.73
C ASN A 305 -19.65 0.72 -7.05
N TYR A 306 -19.38 1.43 -8.13
CA TYR A 306 -19.10 0.85 -9.43
C TYR A 306 -17.71 1.24 -9.87
N THR A 307 -16.86 0.28 -10.15
CA THR A 307 -15.51 0.53 -10.67
C THR A 307 -15.31 -0.15 -12.01
N THR A 308 -14.58 0.51 -12.89
CA THR A 308 -14.12 -0.04 -14.16
C THR A 308 -12.64 0.21 -14.31
N THR A 309 -11.89 -0.84 -14.59
CA THR A 309 -10.49 -0.77 -15.02
C THR A 309 -10.43 -1.28 -16.45
N ASP A 310 -9.81 -0.53 -17.36
CA ASP A 310 -9.58 -0.91 -18.75
C ASP A 310 -8.11 -0.70 -19.06
N LYS A 311 -7.40 -1.76 -19.44
CA LYS A 311 -5.96 -1.72 -19.68
C LYS A 311 -5.55 -2.69 -20.79
N PRO A 312 -4.41 -2.45 -21.46
CA PRO A 312 -3.86 -3.39 -22.41
C PRO A 312 -3.63 -4.75 -21.77
N HIS A 313 -3.87 -5.83 -22.50
CA HIS A 313 -3.34 -7.13 -22.11
C HIS A 313 -1.79 -7.06 -22.08
N LYS A 314 -1.13 -7.86 -21.26
CA LYS A 314 0.33 -7.74 -21.04
C LYS A 314 0.74 -6.40 -20.42
N TYR A 315 -0.11 -5.88 -19.56
CA TYR A 315 0.08 -4.62 -18.86
C TYR A 315 0.97 -4.80 -17.62
N LYS A 316 1.55 -3.68 -17.17
CA LYS A 316 2.28 -3.54 -15.93
C LYS A 316 3.67 -4.20 -15.96
N ASP A 317 3.82 -5.33 -15.25
CA ASP A 317 5.16 -5.90 -15.03
C ASP A 317 5.84 -6.35 -16.33
N ASP A 318 5.06 -6.86 -17.28
CA ASP A 318 5.59 -7.30 -18.58
C ASP A 318 5.94 -6.11 -19.48
N VAL A 319 5.02 -5.15 -19.68
CA VAL A 319 5.24 -4.04 -20.61
C VAL A 319 6.16 -2.98 -20.05
N TRP A 320 6.01 -2.61 -18.78
CA TRP A 320 6.90 -1.66 -18.10
C TRP A 320 8.34 -2.20 -18.08
N GLN A 321 8.50 -3.45 -17.71
CA GLN A 321 9.78 -4.14 -17.70
C GLN A 321 10.40 -4.18 -19.11
N GLN A 322 9.62 -4.53 -20.12
CA GLN A 322 10.09 -4.57 -21.50
C GLN A 322 10.49 -3.18 -22.02
N MET A 323 9.73 -2.12 -21.68
CA MET A 323 10.10 -0.75 -22.02
C MET A 323 11.49 -0.39 -21.47
N VAL A 324 11.71 -0.67 -20.18
CA VAL A 324 13.00 -0.38 -19.51
C VAL A 324 14.13 -1.24 -20.06
N PHE A 325 13.85 -2.46 -20.49
CA PHE A 325 14.87 -3.38 -21.03
C PHE A 325 15.12 -3.22 -22.52
N SER A 326 14.18 -2.62 -23.25
CA SER A 326 14.34 -2.44 -24.70
C SER A 326 15.52 -1.53 -25.01
N THR A 327 16.40 -2.03 -25.87
CA THR A 327 17.61 -1.31 -26.27
C THR A 327 17.31 -0.27 -27.34
N PRO A 328 18.04 0.86 -27.39
CA PRO A 328 17.87 1.87 -28.45
C PRO A 328 18.23 1.35 -29.84
N THR A 329 18.92 0.22 -29.90
CA THR A 329 19.32 -0.46 -31.15
C THR A 329 18.18 -1.23 -31.82
N ARG A 330 16.94 -1.15 -31.30
CA ARG A 330 15.75 -1.80 -31.86
C ARG A 330 14.82 -0.77 -32.49
N MET A 331 14.30 -1.08 -33.67
CA MET A 331 13.31 -0.24 -34.34
C MET A 331 11.97 -0.29 -33.63
N ALA A 332 11.52 0.84 -33.09
CA ALA A 332 10.28 0.91 -32.30
C ALA A 332 9.02 0.87 -33.18
N ARG A 333 9.05 1.43 -34.35
CA ARG A 333 7.91 1.52 -35.29
C ARG A 333 7.80 0.25 -36.15
N PRO A 334 6.62 -0.03 -36.70
CA PRO A 334 6.45 -1.13 -37.63
C PRO A 334 7.20 -0.86 -38.94
N TRP A 335 7.50 -1.93 -39.70
CA TRP A 335 8.02 -1.80 -41.03
C TRP A 335 7.05 -1.04 -41.94
N GLY A 336 7.50 0.05 -42.53
CA GLY A 336 6.66 0.91 -43.37
C GLY A 336 6.70 0.60 -44.85
N GLY A 337 7.52 -0.41 -45.24
CA GLY A 337 7.94 -0.59 -46.64
C GLY A 337 9.08 0.38 -47.02
N ASP A 338 9.83 0.05 -48.05
CA ASP A 338 10.90 0.89 -48.57
C ASP A 338 11.13 0.60 -50.04
N ALA A 339 11.07 1.63 -50.88
CA ALA A 339 11.26 1.51 -52.34
C ALA A 339 12.62 0.89 -52.73
N ARG A 340 13.61 0.87 -51.82
CA ARG A 340 14.88 0.17 -52.04
C ARG A 340 14.77 -1.36 -51.93
N TYR A 341 13.69 -1.84 -51.24
CA TYR A 341 13.46 -3.24 -50.91
C TYR A 341 11.97 -3.64 -51.14
N PRO A 342 11.45 -3.52 -52.39
CA PRO A 342 10.03 -3.73 -52.69
C PRO A 342 9.59 -5.17 -52.43
N GLU A 343 10.48 -6.14 -52.40
CA GLU A 343 10.22 -7.53 -52.06
C GLU A 343 9.82 -7.73 -50.58
N LEU A 344 10.11 -6.74 -49.75
CA LEU A 344 9.79 -6.75 -48.32
C LEU A 344 8.47 -6.03 -47.98
N ASP A 345 7.77 -5.46 -48.95
CA ASP A 345 6.50 -4.74 -48.72
C ASP A 345 5.41 -5.64 -48.17
N GLN A 346 5.49 -6.93 -48.36
CA GLN A 346 4.58 -7.91 -47.74
C GLN A 346 4.61 -7.88 -46.21
N TYR A 347 5.65 -7.36 -45.60
CA TYR A 347 5.82 -7.21 -44.13
C TYR A 347 5.41 -5.82 -43.64
N ALA A 348 4.86 -4.97 -44.47
CA ALA A 348 4.42 -3.62 -44.08
C ALA A 348 3.38 -3.71 -42.95
N GLY A 349 3.55 -2.86 -41.94
CA GLY A 349 2.71 -2.83 -40.73
C GLY A 349 3.13 -3.81 -39.63
N LYS A 350 4.10 -4.70 -39.86
CA LYS A 350 4.60 -5.63 -38.84
C LYS A 350 5.74 -5.00 -38.06
N TYR A 351 5.73 -5.27 -36.73
CA TYR A 351 6.80 -4.83 -35.84
C TYR A 351 7.98 -5.79 -35.85
N PHE A 352 9.18 -5.24 -35.63
CA PHE A 352 10.37 -6.04 -35.43
C PHE A 352 10.48 -6.46 -33.95
N ASP A 353 10.99 -7.69 -33.74
CA ASP A 353 11.31 -8.27 -32.44
C ASP A 353 10.08 -8.66 -31.59
N ASP A 354 10.15 -9.83 -31.01
CA ASP A 354 9.15 -10.44 -30.15
C ASP A 354 8.95 -9.74 -28.79
N GLN A 355 9.80 -8.77 -28.46
CA GLN A 355 9.75 -8.01 -27.22
C GLN A 355 9.49 -6.51 -27.44
N ASN A 356 8.97 -6.10 -28.59
CA ASN A 356 8.62 -4.71 -28.84
C ASN A 356 7.41 -4.29 -27.95
N PRO A 357 7.61 -3.45 -26.92
CA PRO A 357 6.55 -3.12 -25.97
C PRO A 357 5.41 -2.31 -26.59
N ILE A 358 5.64 -1.53 -27.63
CA ILE A 358 4.60 -0.74 -28.32
C ILE A 358 3.64 -1.71 -29.02
N SER A 359 4.15 -2.72 -29.69
CA SER A 359 3.30 -3.71 -30.38
C SER A 359 2.40 -4.46 -29.41
N LEU A 360 2.91 -4.78 -28.20
CA LEU A 360 2.15 -5.44 -27.16
C LEU A 360 1.02 -4.54 -26.61
N LEU A 361 1.28 -3.24 -26.42
CA LEU A 361 0.27 -2.29 -25.98
C LEU A 361 -0.84 -2.05 -27.03
N GLU A 362 -0.46 -1.96 -28.30
CA GLU A 362 -1.40 -1.69 -29.39
C GLU A 362 -2.19 -2.92 -29.80
N GLN A 363 -1.52 -4.06 -29.94
CA GLN A 363 -2.08 -5.24 -30.60
C GLN A 363 -2.37 -6.40 -29.66
N GLY A 364 -1.82 -6.42 -28.42
CA GLY A 364 -1.89 -7.55 -27.50
C GLY A 364 -3.28 -7.86 -26.93
N GLY A 365 -4.25 -6.98 -27.13
CA GLY A 365 -5.62 -7.12 -26.60
C GLY A 365 -5.90 -6.26 -25.37
N ARG A 366 -6.96 -6.56 -24.62
CA ARG A 366 -7.46 -5.72 -23.52
C ARG A 366 -7.92 -6.55 -22.33
N ASP A 367 -7.62 -6.06 -21.13
CA ASP A 367 -8.13 -6.55 -19.86
C ASP A 367 -9.11 -5.52 -19.29
N LYS A 368 -10.38 -5.91 -19.15
CA LYS A 368 -11.44 -5.05 -18.63
C LYS A 368 -12.06 -5.68 -17.40
N LYS A 369 -12.01 -4.96 -16.28
CA LYS A 369 -12.62 -5.40 -15.02
C LYS A 369 -13.71 -4.42 -14.61
N LYS A 370 -14.88 -4.95 -14.26
CA LYS A 370 -16.00 -4.20 -13.68
C LYS A 370 -16.36 -4.82 -12.33
N VAL A 371 -16.58 -3.95 -11.34
CA VAL A 371 -17.00 -4.39 -10.01
C VAL A 371 -18.23 -3.59 -9.59
N HIS A 372 -19.25 -4.27 -9.15
CA HIS A 372 -20.41 -3.72 -8.47
C HIS A 372 -20.34 -4.13 -7.00
N ASP A 373 -20.31 -3.17 -6.10
CA ASP A 373 -20.19 -3.40 -4.67
C ASP A 373 -21.31 -2.64 -3.94
N ILE A 374 -22.26 -3.39 -3.39
CA ILE A 374 -23.50 -2.88 -2.79
C ILE A 374 -23.49 -3.22 -1.32
N TRP A 375 -23.65 -2.23 -0.46
CA TRP A 375 -23.75 -2.38 0.98
C TRP A 375 -25.09 -1.84 1.47
N LEU A 376 -25.82 -2.64 2.22
CA LEU A 376 -27.11 -2.33 2.80
C LEU A 376 -27.01 -2.51 4.31
N THR A 377 -27.19 -1.44 5.09
CA THR A 377 -27.18 -1.50 6.55
C THR A 377 -28.48 -0.97 7.10
N GLY A 378 -29.15 -1.77 7.90
CA GLY A 378 -30.27 -1.37 8.74
C GLY A 378 -29.85 -1.33 10.21
N SER A 379 -30.27 -0.30 10.94
CA SER A 379 -29.98 -0.14 12.37
C SER A 379 -31.23 0.24 13.16
N ALA A 380 -31.27 -0.19 14.42
CA ALA A 380 -32.29 0.20 15.38
C ALA A 380 -31.60 0.57 16.70
N ASP A 381 -31.74 1.81 17.12
CA ASP A 381 -31.29 2.31 18.43
C ASP A 381 -32.48 2.40 19.38
N PHE A 382 -32.34 1.81 20.54
CA PHE A 382 -33.35 1.80 21.61
C PHE A 382 -32.87 2.58 22.82
N THR A 383 -33.67 3.49 23.34
CA THR A 383 -33.43 4.24 24.54
C THR A 383 -34.49 3.82 25.55
N PHE A 384 -34.19 2.88 26.45
CA PHE A 384 -35.14 2.36 27.46
C PHE A 384 -35.28 3.34 28.60
N THR A 385 -34.14 3.91 29.01
CA THR A 385 -34.09 5.01 29.98
C THR A 385 -32.99 5.99 29.55
N LYS A 386 -32.83 7.11 30.26
CA LYS A 386 -31.74 8.06 30.04
C LYS A 386 -30.33 7.40 30.17
N ASP A 387 -30.24 6.31 30.94
CA ASP A 387 -29.01 5.64 31.29
C ASP A 387 -28.84 4.27 30.60
N TRP A 388 -29.89 3.73 29.95
CA TRP A 388 -29.87 2.39 29.36
C TRP A 388 -30.27 2.40 27.89
N HIS A 389 -29.36 1.96 27.07
CA HIS A 389 -29.50 1.94 25.61
C HIS A 389 -29.21 0.55 25.05
N ALA A 390 -29.78 0.27 23.88
CA ALA A 390 -29.41 -0.89 23.10
C ALA A 390 -29.39 -0.54 21.59
N ARG A 391 -28.60 -1.27 20.84
CA ARG A 391 -28.53 -1.12 19.41
C ARG A 391 -28.43 -2.47 18.71
N VAL A 392 -29.10 -2.58 17.57
CA VAL A 392 -29.00 -3.72 16.66
C VAL A 392 -28.68 -3.19 15.27
N ASP A 393 -27.67 -3.77 14.64
CA ASP A 393 -27.28 -3.49 13.27
C ASP A 393 -27.26 -4.79 12.45
N PHE A 394 -27.81 -4.73 11.25
CA PHE A 394 -27.66 -5.79 10.25
C PHE A 394 -27.12 -5.18 8.95
N THR A 395 -26.05 -5.75 8.44
CA THR A 395 -25.45 -5.33 7.17
C THR A 395 -25.38 -6.52 6.22
N TYR A 396 -25.74 -6.28 4.97
CA TYR A 396 -25.55 -7.20 3.86
C TYR A 396 -24.70 -6.52 2.78
N ASN A 397 -23.70 -7.23 2.25
CA ASN A 397 -22.89 -6.80 1.10
C ASN A 397 -22.99 -7.82 -0.01
N LEU A 398 -23.26 -7.32 -1.20
CA LEU A 398 -23.15 -8.05 -2.45
C LEU A 398 -22.04 -7.40 -3.29
N ASN A 399 -20.97 -8.16 -3.56
CA ASN A 399 -19.91 -7.74 -4.46
C ASN A 399 -19.86 -8.68 -5.66
N TYR A 400 -20.18 -8.14 -6.82
CA TYR A 400 -20.12 -8.83 -8.10
C TYR A 400 -19.00 -8.25 -8.95
N SER A 401 -18.06 -9.08 -9.36
CA SER A 401 -16.94 -8.69 -10.22
C SER A 401 -16.94 -9.50 -11.52
N ARG A 402 -16.64 -8.81 -12.63
CA ARG A 402 -16.44 -9.44 -13.92
C ARG A 402 -15.16 -8.90 -14.56
N SER A 403 -14.19 -9.79 -14.77
CA SER A 403 -13.02 -9.53 -15.60
C SER A 403 -13.21 -10.20 -16.96
N ALA A 404 -12.93 -9.46 -18.01
CA ALA A 404 -12.88 -9.93 -19.39
C ALA A 404 -11.46 -9.73 -19.90
N GLU A 405 -10.75 -10.81 -20.14
CA GLU A 405 -9.38 -10.80 -20.63
C GLU A 405 -9.40 -11.24 -22.11
N HIS A 406 -9.07 -10.31 -22.98
CA HIS A 406 -8.95 -10.55 -24.41
C HIS A 406 -7.47 -10.54 -24.78
N ARG A 407 -6.93 -11.69 -25.07
CA ARG A 407 -5.57 -11.88 -25.53
C ARG A 407 -5.56 -12.01 -27.03
N LYS A 408 -4.78 -11.20 -27.73
CA LYS A 408 -4.61 -11.23 -29.18
C LYS A 408 -3.22 -11.80 -29.54
N LYS A 409 -3.10 -12.41 -30.67
CA LYS A 409 -1.79 -12.68 -31.31
C LYS A 409 -1.21 -11.34 -31.77
N VAL A 410 0.07 -11.18 -31.60
CA VAL A 410 0.82 -10.03 -32.11
C VAL A 410 1.74 -10.52 -33.22
N ASP A 411 1.46 -10.11 -34.44
CA ASP A 411 2.23 -10.51 -35.62
C ASP A 411 3.50 -9.65 -35.72
N MET A 412 4.63 -10.30 -35.66
CA MET A 412 5.94 -9.66 -35.66
C MET A 412 6.85 -10.32 -36.71
N ILE A 413 7.97 -9.67 -36.97
CA ILE A 413 9.04 -10.18 -37.84
C ILE A 413 10.40 -10.11 -37.14
N THR A 414 11.24 -11.05 -37.40
CA THR A 414 12.66 -10.97 -37.03
C THR A 414 13.41 -9.99 -37.95
N ASN A 415 14.61 -9.60 -37.56
CA ASN A 415 15.46 -8.79 -38.45
C ASN A 415 15.77 -9.46 -39.79
N ALA A 416 15.61 -10.78 -39.91
CA ALA A 416 15.71 -11.52 -41.17
C ALA A 416 14.37 -11.63 -41.92
N PHE A 417 13.38 -10.80 -41.57
CA PHE A 417 12.02 -10.79 -42.12
C PHE A 417 11.34 -12.16 -42.10
N VAL A 418 11.60 -12.92 -41.06
CA VAL A 418 10.85 -14.15 -40.77
C VAL A 418 9.71 -13.81 -39.84
N GLU A 419 8.52 -14.22 -40.24
CA GLU A 419 7.33 -14.04 -39.41
C GLU A 419 7.48 -14.79 -38.08
N THR A 420 7.15 -14.14 -37.01
CA THR A 420 7.13 -14.70 -35.64
C THR A 420 5.90 -14.22 -34.92
N GLU A 421 5.37 -15.05 -34.05
CA GLU A 421 4.30 -14.65 -33.15
C GLU A 421 4.92 -14.10 -31.87
N GLY A 422 4.70 -12.83 -31.59
CA GLY A 422 5.13 -12.24 -30.34
C GLY A 422 4.51 -13.00 -29.16
N ASN A 423 5.17 -12.99 -28.05
CA ASN A 423 4.92 -13.60 -26.72
C ASN A 423 3.50 -14.08 -26.35
N THR A 424 2.65 -14.38 -27.35
CA THR A 424 1.28 -14.83 -27.24
C THR A 424 1.02 -16.01 -28.17
N ASN A 425 1.33 -17.20 -27.70
CA ASN A 425 1.19 -18.40 -28.52
C ASN A 425 -0.23 -18.63 -29.09
N ASN A 426 -1.30 -18.16 -28.41
CA ASN A 426 -2.67 -18.32 -28.88
C ASN A 426 -3.51 -17.09 -28.54
N ASN A 427 -4.39 -16.64 -29.43
CA ASN A 427 -5.43 -15.71 -29.05
C ASN A 427 -6.45 -16.41 -28.15
N SER A 428 -7.01 -15.67 -27.22
CA SER A 428 -8.00 -16.23 -26.30
C SER A 428 -8.92 -15.16 -25.74
N TYR A 429 -10.07 -15.60 -25.29
CA TYR A 429 -10.99 -14.78 -24.53
C TYR A 429 -11.38 -15.49 -23.24
N SER A 430 -11.21 -14.79 -22.13
CA SER A 430 -11.45 -15.32 -20.79
C SER A 430 -12.42 -14.45 -20.02
N TRP A 431 -13.35 -15.07 -19.31
CA TRP A 431 -14.20 -14.41 -18.33
C TRP A 431 -13.92 -14.97 -16.95
N VAL A 432 -13.72 -14.07 -16.01
CA VAL A 432 -13.65 -14.38 -14.59
C VAL A 432 -14.81 -13.66 -13.90
N ASN A 433 -15.78 -14.40 -13.43
CA ASN A 433 -16.93 -13.89 -12.70
C ASN A 433 -16.76 -14.26 -11.23
N GLY A 434 -16.67 -13.25 -10.36
CA GLY A 434 -16.61 -13.42 -8.91
C GLY A 434 -17.89 -12.90 -8.26
N ASN A 435 -18.40 -13.65 -7.31
CA ASN A 435 -19.54 -13.26 -6.47
C ASN A 435 -19.16 -13.43 -5.00
N LYS A 436 -19.34 -12.37 -4.20
CA LYS A 436 -19.10 -12.39 -2.76
C LYS A 436 -20.35 -11.89 -2.05
N ASP A 437 -20.89 -12.75 -1.20
CA ASP A 437 -21.94 -12.41 -0.24
C ASP A 437 -21.33 -12.31 1.14
N TYR A 438 -21.59 -11.20 1.82
CA TYR A 438 -21.18 -10.99 3.22
C TYR A 438 -22.36 -10.45 4.01
N TYR A 439 -22.55 -10.96 5.22
CA TYR A 439 -23.42 -10.33 6.17
C TYR A 439 -22.78 -10.23 7.55
N SER A 440 -23.17 -9.17 8.28
CA SER A 440 -22.77 -8.91 9.65
C SER A 440 -24.03 -8.58 10.46
N PHE A 441 -24.13 -9.20 11.62
CA PHE A 441 -25.14 -8.91 12.63
C PHE A 441 -24.44 -8.50 13.91
N ASN A 442 -24.80 -7.32 14.44
CA ASN A 442 -24.32 -6.80 15.71
C ASN A 442 -25.52 -6.48 16.60
N ALA A 443 -25.45 -6.86 17.87
CA ALA A 443 -26.42 -6.47 18.87
C ALA A 443 -25.68 -6.16 20.16
N TYR A 444 -25.90 -5.00 20.74
CA TYR A 444 -25.30 -4.65 22.02
C TYR A 444 -26.23 -3.75 22.86
N THR A 445 -25.98 -3.76 24.16
CA THR A 445 -26.66 -2.90 25.12
C THR A 445 -25.62 -2.29 26.05
N ASP A 446 -25.87 -1.05 26.46
CA ASP A 446 -25.03 -0.36 27.43
C ASP A 446 -25.86 0.38 28.44
N TYR A 447 -25.33 0.38 29.66
CA TYR A 447 -25.85 1.11 30.80
C TYR A 447 -24.79 2.05 31.34
N GLU A 448 -25.10 3.36 31.49
CA GLU A 448 -24.17 4.34 32.03
C GLU A 448 -24.82 5.22 33.08
N HIS A 449 -24.16 5.37 34.22
CA HIS A 449 -24.66 6.19 35.30
C HIS A 449 -23.54 6.76 36.18
N THR A 450 -23.76 7.96 36.72
CA THR A 450 -22.86 8.56 37.72
C THR A 450 -23.51 8.52 39.09
N PHE A 451 -22.96 7.63 39.96
CA PHE A 451 -23.42 7.49 41.33
C PHE A 451 -22.69 8.51 42.21
N ALA A 452 -23.46 9.13 43.16
CA ALA A 452 -22.94 10.09 44.11
C ALA A 452 -22.06 11.20 43.49
N GLU A 453 -22.33 11.60 42.24
CA GLU A 453 -21.60 12.61 41.47
C GLU A 453 -20.08 12.33 41.25
N LYS A 454 -19.58 11.18 41.72
CA LYS A 454 -18.14 10.83 41.71
C LYS A 454 -17.82 9.51 41.05
N HIS A 455 -18.78 8.58 41.02
CA HIS A 455 -18.55 7.22 40.53
C HIS A 455 -19.27 7.02 39.19
N TYR A 456 -18.61 7.34 38.09
CA TYR A 456 -19.14 7.02 36.76
C TYR A 456 -18.87 5.57 36.44
N VAL A 457 -19.91 4.84 36.06
CA VAL A 457 -19.86 3.45 35.60
C VAL A 457 -20.54 3.36 34.25
N LYS A 458 -19.87 2.72 33.28
CA LYS A 458 -20.48 2.32 32.02
C LYS A 458 -20.19 0.84 31.78
N ALA A 459 -21.23 0.03 31.62
CA ALA A 459 -21.16 -1.39 31.32
C ALA A 459 -21.81 -1.67 30.00
N MET A 460 -21.15 -2.46 29.16
CA MET A 460 -21.64 -2.87 27.83
C MET A 460 -21.55 -4.37 27.69
N LEU A 461 -22.55 -4.97 27.07
CA LEU A 461 -22.56 -6.37 26.65
C LEU A 461 -23.01 -6.45 25.19
N GLY A 462 -22.36 -7.28 24.38
CA GLY A 462 -22.72 -7.38 22.98
C GLY A 462 -22.40 -8.72 22.36
N PHE A 463 -22.96 -8.90 21.17
CA PHE A 463 -22.80 -10.07 20.33
C PHE A 463 -22.59 -9.63 18.88
N ASN A 464 -21.69 -10.32 18.18
CA ASN A 464 -21.39 -10.12 16.76
C ASN A 464 -21.37 -11.46 16.04
N GLN A 465 -21.88 -11.50 14.81
CA GLN A 465 -21.74 -12.63 13.93
C GLN A 465 -21.53 -12.17 12.48
N GLU A 466 -20.59 -12.81 11.79
CA GLU A 466 -20.26 -12.52 10.40
C GLU A 466 -20.20 -13.82 9.60
N LEU A 467 -20.58 -13.74 8.32
CA LEU A 467 -20.41 -14.81 7.35
C LEU A 467 -20.01 -14.22 6.00
N THR A 468 -19.03 -14.84 5.36
CA THR A 468 -18.63 -14.57 3.99
C THR A 468 -18.76 -15.84 3.15
N LYS A 469 -19.39 -15.71 1.98
CA LYS A 469 -19.37 -16.71 0.92
C LYS A 469 -18.79 -16.09 -0.34
N TYR A 470 -17.85 -16.77 -0.95
CA TYR A 470 -17.24 -16.33 -2.20
C TYR A 470 -17.19 -17.47 -3.19
N ASN A 471 -17.58 -17.17 -4.41
CA ASN A 471 -17.49 -18.09 -5.54
C ASN A 471 -16.91 -17.33 -6.74
N THR A 472 -16.04 -17.99 -7.50
CA THR A 472 -15.52 -17.48 -8.75
C THR A 472 -15.52 -18.55 -9.81
N THR A 473 -16.00 -18.19 -11.00
CA THR A 473 -16.02 -19.04 -12.19
C THR A 473 -15.15 -18.41 -13.25
N THR A 474 -14.20 -19.17 -13.77
CA THR A 474 -13.36 -18.78 -14.90
C THR A 474 -13.72 -19.65 -16.10
N ALA A 475 -14.01 -18.99 -17.23
CA ALA A 475 -14.23 -19.66 -18.51
C ALA A 475 -13.29 -19.05 -19.55
N THR A 476 -12.55 -19.90 -20.27
CA THR A 476 -11.60 -19.47 -21.30
C THR A 476 -11.83 -20.25 -22.59
N ARG A 477 -11.76 -19.55 -23.71
CA ARG A 477 -11.79 -20.13 -25.05
C ARG A 477 -10.59 -19.63 -25.83
N GLN A 478 -9.89 -20.55 -26.49
CA GLN A 478 -8.72 -20.27 -27.33
C GLN A 478 -9.07 -20.29 -28.83
N ASP A 479 -8.16 -19.79 -29.65
CA ASP A 479 -8.21 -19.79 -31.10
C ASP A 479 -9.49 -19.16 -31.64
N LEU A 480 -9.67 -17.87 -31.31
CA LEU A 480 -10.78 -17.07 -31.83
C LEU A 480 -10.63 -16.91 -33.35
N ILE A 481 -11.71 -17.15 -34.08
CA ILE A 481 -11.77 -16.97 -35.55
C ILE A 481 -11.46 -15.51 -35.93
N SER A 482 -11.90 -14.55 -35.14
CA SER A 482 -11.58 -13.14 -35.29
C SER A 482 -10.85 -12.62 -34.06
N GLN A 483 -9.71 -11.95 -34.27
CA GLN A 483 -8.98 -11.29 -33.19
C GLN A 483 -9.61 -9.96 -32.72
N ASP A 484 -10.54 -9.40 -33.48
CA ASP A 484 -11.16 -8.11 -33.18
C ASP A 484 -12.50 -8.24 -32.47
N LEU A 485 -13.10 -9.43 -32.48
CA LEU A 485 -14.38 -9.74 -31.86
C LEU A 485 -14.20 -10.70 -30.68
N PRO A 486 -13.98 -10.18 -29.44
CA PRO A 486 -13.80 -11.03 -28.27
C PRO A 486 -15.12 -11.70 -27.87
N SER A 487 -15.32 -12.94 -28.29
CA SER A 487 -16.49 -13.74 -27.96
C SER A 487 -16.13 -15.21 -27.75
N MET A 488 -16.67 -15.82 -26.69
CA MET A 488 -16.51 -17.25 -26.40
C MET A 488 -17.01 -18.15 -27.53
N SER A 489 -18.09 -17.74 -28.22
CA SER A 489 -18.66 -18.49 -29.32
C SER A 489 -17.82 -18.50 -30.59
N LEU A 490 -16.84 -17.60 -30.71
CA LEU A 490 -15.93 -17.55 -31.85
C LEU A 490 -14.64 -18.36 -31.64
N GLY A 491 -14.43 -18.95 -30.46
CA GLY A 491 -13.27 -19.80 -30.21
C GLY A 491 -13.46 -21.20 -30.83
N THR A 492 -12.43 -21.66 -31.52
CA THR A 492 -12.38 -23.01 -32.11
C THR A 492 -11.46 -23.97 -31.36
N GLY A 493 -10.53 -23.41 -30.59
CA GLY A 493 -9.55 -24.15 -29.82
C GLY A 493 -10.04 -24.62 -28.45
N MET A 494 -9.07 -24.84 -27.54
CA MET A 494 -9.34 -25.40 -26.23
C MET A 494 -10.32 -24.55 -25.41
N GLN A 495 -11.21 -25.21 -24.74
CA GLN A 495 -12.12 -24.60 -23.77
C GLN A 495 -11.81 -25.10 -22.37
N THR A 496 -11.74 -24.18 -21.44
CA THR A 496 -11.54 -24.49 -20.03
C THR A 496 -12.57 -23.77 -19.19
N VAL A 497 -13.14 -24.51 -18.22
CA VAL A 497 -14.00 -23.93 -17.19
C VAL A 497 -13.49 -24.40 -15.85
N SER A 498 -13.36 -23.49 -14.92
CA SER A 498 -12.99 -23.80 -13.54
C SER A 498 -13.83 -22.99 -12.57
N GLU A 499 -14.07 -23.58 -11.42
CA GLU A 499 -14.76 -22.93 -10.30
C GLU A 499 -13.91 -23.06 -9.05
N SER A 500 -13.91 -22.01 -8.23
CA SER A 500 -13.36 -22.05 -6.89
C SER A 500 -14.18 -21.18 -5.95
N GLY A 501 -14.21 -21.54 -4.68
CA GLY A 501 -14.97 -20.77 -3.71
C GLY A 501 -14.55 -21.09 -2.28
N TYR A 502 -14.99 -20.26 -1.36
CA TYR A 502 -14.78 -20.46 0.07
C TYR A 502 -15.91 -19.83 0.89
N GLU A 503 -16.06 -20.34 2.09
CA GLU A 503 -16.98 -19.81 3.08
C GLU A 503 -16.26 -19.75 4.43
N TRP A 504 -16.43 -18.67 5.18
CA TRP A 504 -15.95 -18.57 6.55
C TRP A 504 -16.91 -17.77 7.41
N ALA A 505 -16.95 -18.11 8.67
CA ALA A 505 -17.80 -17.48 9.67
C ALA A 505 -17.00 -17.12 10.92
N LEU A 506 -17.44 -16.03 11.56
CA LEU A 506 -16.94 -15.54 12.84
C LEU A 506 -18.15 -15.22 13.74
N ARG A 507 -18.05 -15.55 15.02
CA ARG A 507 -19.00 -15.08 16.02
C ARG A 507 -18.30 -14.80 17.35
N GLY A 508 -18.79 -13.81 18.07
CA GLY A 508 -18.20 -13.49 19.38
C GLY A 508 -19.18 -12.77 20.29
N GLY A 509 -19.04 -13.06 21.58
CA GLY A 509 -19.66 -12.29 22.65
C GLY A 509 -18.62 -11.40 23.31
N PHE A 510 -18.98 -10.20 23.69
CA PHE A 510 -18.05 -9.25 24.29
C PHE A 510 -18.69 -8.42 25.39
N PHE A 511 -17.85 -7.95 26.31
CA PHE A 511 -18.23 -6.99 27.32
C PHE A 511 -17.18 -5.90 27.51
N ARG A 512 -17.62 -4.74 28.00
CA ARG A 512 -16.75 -3.63 28.40
C ARG A 512 -17.29 -3.07 29.72
N LEU A 513 -16.40 -2.80 30.64
CA LEU A 513 -16.69 -2.10 31.89
C LEU A 513 -15.75 -0.92 32.05
N ASN A 514 -16.28 0.28 32.06
CA ASN A 514 -15.57 1.52 32.39
C ASN A 514 -15.95 2.00 33.76
N TYR A 515 -14.96 2.38 34.56
CA TYR A 515 -15.15 3.01 35.87
C TYR A 515 -14.28 4.24 35.99
N ILE A 516 -14.90 5.39 36.32
CA ILE A 516 -14.17 6.64 36.53
C ILE A 516 -14.52 7.16 37.92
N TYR A 517 -13.48 7.34 38.73
CA TYR A 517 -13.64 7.94 40.06
C TYR A 517 -13.24 9.40 40.06
N ASN A 518 -14.20 10.27 40.39
CA ASN A 518 -14.04 11.71 40.59
C ASN A 518 -13.28 12.41 39.42
N ASN A 519 -13.47 11.95 38.17
CA ASN A 519 -12.81 12.42 36.96
C ASN A 519 -11.27 12.30 37.00
N ARG A 520 -10.70 11.54 37.97
CA ARG A 520 -9.22 11.43 38.15
C ARG A 520 -8.66 10.08 37.80
N TYR A 521 -9.31 9.02 38.29
CA TYR A 521 -8.84 7.64 38.09
C TYR A 521 -9.79 6.92 37.17
N LEU A 522 -9.27 6.44 36.07
CA LEU A 522 -10.02 5.78 35.02
C LEU A 522 -9.55 4.33 34.90
N PHE A 523 -10.49 3.39 34.87
CA PHE A 523 -10.23 1.98 34.69
C PHE A 523 -11.16 1.44 33.60
N GLU A 524 -10.63 0.59 32.73
CA GLU A 524 -11.42 -0.11 31.73
C GLU A 524 -11.00 -1.59 31.68
N VAL A 525 -12.00 -2.46 31.66
CA VAL A 525 -11.85 -3.90 31.48
C VAL A 525 -12.68 -4.32 30.28
N ASN A 526 -12.08 -4.99 29.34
CA ASN A 526 -12.76 -5.59 28.20
C ASN A 526 -12.49 -7.09 28.17
N GLY A 527 -13.46 -7.85 27.71
CA GLY A 527 -13.29 -9.26 27.41
C GLY A 527 -14.12 -9.65 26.22
N ARG A 528 -13.55 -10.54 25.41
CA ARG A 528 -14.22 -11.06 24.21
C ARG A 528 -13.99 -12.56 24.08
N TYR A 529 -15.03 -13.31 23.78
CA TYR A 529 -15.00 -14.73 23.48
C TYR A 529 -15.40 -14.96 22.03
N ASP A 530 -14.39 -15.23 21.19
CA ASP A 530 -14.54 -15.34 19.74
C ASP A 530 -14.32 -16.75 19.25
N GLY A 531 -15.11 -17.16 18.23
CA GLY A 531 -14.96 -18.40 17.51
C GLY A 531 -14.94 -18.20 16.01
N THR A 532 -14.07 -18.93 15.32
CA THR A 532 -13.93 -18.92 13.85
C THR A 532 -14.11 -20.31 13.24
N SER A 533 -14.63 -20.37 12.01
CA SER A 533 -14.71 -21.60 11.25
C SER A 533 -13.36 -22.09 10.69
N ARG A 534 -12.28 -21.27 10.81
CA ARG A 534 -10.96 -21.59 10.24
C ARG A 534 -10.12 -22.56 11.06
N PHE A 535 -10.52 -22.83 12.30
CA PHE A 535 -9.83 -23.76 13.17
C PHE A 535 -10.66 -24.99 13.52
N PRO A 536 -10.02 -26.10 13.92
CA PRO A 536 -10.71 -27.32 14.38
C PRO A 536 -11.66 -27.03 15.55
N SER A 537 -12.66 -27.89 15.74
CA SER A 537 -13.71 -27.70 16.77
C SER A 537 -13.17 -27.36 18.16
N ASP A 538 -12.10 -28.05 18.58
CA ASP A 538 -11.54 -27.97 19.92
C ASP A 538 -10.71 -26.69 20.16
N ASN A 539 -10.18 -26.10 19.09
CA ASN A 539 -9.37 -24.87 19.13
C ASN A 539 -10.07 -23.66 18.50
N ARG A 540 -11.35 -23.80 18.19
CA ARG A 540 -12.15 -22.80 17.47
C ARG A 540 -12.39 -21.52 18.26
N PHE A 541 -12.56 -21.62 19.57
CA PHE A 541 -12.89 -20.51 20.44
C PHE A 541 -11.72 -20.06 21.31
N VAL A 542 -11.63 -18.73 21.51
CA VAL A 542 -10.59 -18.10 22.34
C VAL A 542 -11.18 -16.99 23.19
N PHE A 543 -10.71 -16.86 24.44
CA PHE A 543 -11.02 -15.72 25.29
C PHE A 543 -9.88 -14.70 25.29
N LEU A 544 -10.20 -13.42 25.04
CA LEU A 544 -9.27 -12.33 24.84
C LEU A 544 -9.55 -11.20 25.84
N PRO A 545 -8.85 -11.17 26.99
CA PRO A 545 -9.00 -10.11 27.99
C PRO A 545 -8.12 -8.90 27.68
N SER A 546 -8.55 -7.71 28.11
CA SER A 546 -7.72 -6.51 28.17
C SER A 546 -8.08 -5.61 29.35
N PHE A 547 -7.07 -4.90 29.84
CA PHE A 547 -7.17 -4.01 30.98
C PHE A 547 -6.45 -2.71 30.66
N SER A 548 -7.02 -1.58 31.05
CA SER A 548 -6.34 -0.30 30.98
C SER A 548 -6.72 0.59 32.13
N GLY A 549 -5.81 1.50 32.49
CA GLY A 549 -6.01 2.50 33.50
C GLY A 549 -5.36 3.81 33.11
N ALA A 550 -5.93 4.90 33.62
CA ALA A 550 -5.35 6.22 33.46
C ALA A 550 -5.53 7.05 34.71
N TRP A 551 -4.57 7.92 34.97
CA TRP A 551 -4.59 8.89 36.05
C TRP A 551 -4.48 10.30 35.47
N ARG A 552 -5.51 11.10 35.70
CA ARG A 552 -5.54 12.52 35.36
C ARG A 552 -4.87 13.31 36.46
N VAL A 553 -3.56 13.41 36.40
CA VAL A 553 -2.70 14.06 37.41
C VAL A 553 -3.11 15.52 37.61
N SER A 554 -3.46 16.21 36.53
CA SER A 554 -3.88 17.62 36.53
C SER A 554 -5.13 17.89 37.40
N GLU A 555 -5.95 16.87 37.68
CA GLU A 555 -7.17 17.00 38.49
C GLU A 555 -6.88 16.85 39.98
N GLU A 556 -5.65 16.54 40.38
CA GLU A 556 -5.27 16.41 41.77
C GLU A 556 -5.12 17.77 42.46
N ALA A 557 -5.42 17.83 43.76
CA ALA A 557 -5.35 19.06 44.52
C ALA A 557 -3.96 19.69 44.57
N PHE A 558 -2.90 18.87 44.55
CA PHE A 558 -1.52 19.36 44.52
C PHE A 558 -1.10 20.00 43.18
N MET A 559 -1.87 19.81 42.11
CA MET A 559 -1.68 20.39 40.79
C MET A 559 -2.49 21.68 40.59
N GLU A 560 -3.28 22.14 41.56
CA GLU A 560 -4.15 23.29 41.39
C GLU A 560 -3.39 24.57 41.00
N SER A 561 -2.17 24.76 41.50
CA SER A 561 -1.31 25.91 41.17
C SER A 561 -0.84 25.91 39.70
N THR A 562 -0.87 24.76 39.00
CA THR A 562 -0.43 24.64 37.61
C THR A 562 -1.54 24.89 36.58
N ARG A 563 -2.82 24.99 37.01
CA ARG A 563 -3.97 25.15 36.09
C ARG A 563 -3.94 26.38 35.20
N SER A 564 -3.12 27.36 35.55
CA SER A 564 -2.94 28.57 34.72
C SER A 564 -2.21 28.33 33.41
N TRP A 565 -1.44 27.26 33.31
CA TRP A 565 -0.62 26.91 32.13
C TRP A 565 -0.72 25.43 31.70
N LEU A 566 -1.12 24.53 32.61
CA LEU A 566 -1.28 23.09 32.35
C LEU A 566 -2.79 22.75 32.41
N ASP A 567 -3.38 22.56 31.25
CA ASP A 567 -4.81 22.30 31.11
C ASP A 567 -5.16 20.85 31.41
N ASN A 568 -4.28 19.91 30.98
CA ASN A 568 -4.46 18.47 31.24
C ASN A 568 -3.10 17.77 31.32
N LEU A 569 -2.97 16.86 32.27
CA LEU A 569 -1.84 15.92 32.34
C LEU A 569 -2.41 14.56 32.72
N LYS A 570 -2.22 13.58 31.85
CA LYS A 570 -2.75 12.24 32.00
C LYS A 570 -1.67 11.20 31.72
N VAL A 571 -1.49 10.25 32.65
CA VAL A 571 -0.65 9.06 32.48
C VAL A 571 -1.58 7.87 32.28
N ARG A 572 -1.26 6.98 31.35
CA ARG A 572 -2.07 5.80 31.05
C ARG A 572 -1.21 4.56 30.86
N ALA A 573 -1.76 3.41 31.20
CA ALA A 573 -1.15 2.11 30.95
C ALA A 573 -2.22 1.12 30.49
N SER A 574 -1.84 0.23 29.57
CA SER A 574 -2.74 -0.82 29.10
C SER A 574 -2.01 -2.12 28.86
N TYR A 575 -2.72 -3.22 29.04
CA TYR A 575 -2.30 -4.56 28.68
C TYR A 575 -3.49 -5.32 28.12
N GLY A 576 -3.29 -6.03 27.02
CA GLY A 576 -4.35 -6.86 26.46
C GLY A 576 -3.82 -7.88 25.46
N ILE A 577 -4.65 -8.87 25.17
CA ILE A 577 -4.36 -9.97 24.25
C ILE A 577 -5.39 -9.92 23.12
N LEU A 578 -4.91 -10.00 21.90
CA LEU A 578 -5.72 -10.09 20.68
C LEU A 578 -5.37 -11.37 19.93
N GLY A 579 -6.35 -12.00 19.32
CA GLY A 579 -6.15 -13.19 18.49
C GLY A 579 -5.94 -12.81 17.04
N ASN A 580 -5.19 -13.62 16.30
CA ASN A 580 -5.10 -13.55 14.85
C ASN A 580 -5.50 -14.88 14.21
N GLN A 581 -6.41 -14.82 13.24
CA GLN A 581 -6.88 -15.96 12.46
C GLN A 581 -6.41 -15.93 11.01
N LEU A 582 -5.68 -14.88 10.58
CA LEU A 582 -5.33 -14.68 9.19
C LEU A 582 -4.15 -15.57 8.81
N LEU A 583 -4.35 -16.34 7.75
CA LEU A 583 -3.34 -17.19 7.11
C LEU A 583 -2.99 -16.52 5.78
N THR A 584 -2.11 -15.52 5.82
CA THR A 584 -1.81 -14.66 4.66
C THR A 584 -0.44 -14.95 4.03
N ALA A 585 0.40 -15.76 4.67
CA ALA A 585 1.69 -16.17 4.10
C ALA A 585 1.49 -16.88 2.75
N SER A 586 2.48 -16.75 1.86
CA SER A 586 2.44 -17.35 0.52
C SER A 586 2.31 -18.88 0.52
N SER A 587 2.66 -19.53 1.63
CA SER A 587 2.46 -20.97 1.84
C SER A 587 0.99 -21.38 1.98
N TRP A 588 0.10 -20.40 2.24
CA TRP A 588 -1.33 -20.63 2.40
C TRP A 588 -2.09 -20.10 1.18
N SER A 589 -2.60 -20.98 0.35
CA SER A 589 -3.36 -20.61 -0.84
C SER A 589 -4.62 -21.50 -0.99
N GLY A 590 -5.61 -20.99 -1.73
CA GLY A 590 -6.82 -21.73 -1.99
C GLY A 590 -7.51 -22.24 -0.72
N ASN A 591 -7.89 -23.50 -0.70
CA ASN A 591 -8.65 -24.12 0.40
C ASN A 591 -7.85 -24.16 1.71
N THR A 592 -6.53 -24.29 1.69
CA THR A 592 -5.70 -24.34 2.88
C THR A 592 -5.74 -23.05 3.68
N LYS A 593 -6.04 -21.91 3.05
CA LYS A 593 -6.20 -20.62 3.72
C LYS A 593 -7.47 -20.53 4.57
N TYR A 594 -8.54 -21.23 4.17
CA TYR A 594 -9.84 -21.16 4.84
C TYR A 594 -10.18 -22.42 5.64
N TYR A 595 -9.57 -23.54 5.25
CA TYR A 595 -9.79 -24.87 5.86
C TYR A 595 -8.47 -25.60 6.13
N PRO A 596 -7.55 -25.01 6.92
CA PRO A 596 -6.19 -25.55 7.09
C PRO A 596 -6.14 -26.90 7.82
N TYR A 597 -7.23 -27.31 8.46
CA TYR A 597 -7.38 -28.55 9.21
C TYR A 597 -8.11 -29.64 8.43
N ILE A 598 -8.54 -29.38 7.20
CA ILE A 598 -9.22 -30.37 6.35
C ILE A 598 -8.20 -30.90 5.33
N PRO A 599 -7.99 -32.23 5.26
CA PRO A 599 -7.12 -32.83 4.26
C PRO A 599 -7.82 -32.81 2.89
N PHE A 600 -7.22 -32.12 1.91
CA PHE A 600 -7.73 -32.06 0.54
C PHE A 600 -6.91 -32.95 -0.37
N MET A 601 -7.59 -33.69 -1.24
CA MET A 601 -6.99 -34.40 -2.36
C MET A 601 -7.03 -33.50 -3.60
N ALA A 602 -5.90 -33.24 -4.20
CA ALA A 602 -5.82 -32.50 -5.45
C ALA A 602 -5.93 -33.44 -6.64
N SER A 603 -6.81 -33.14 -7.60
CA SER A 603 -6.85 -33.81 -8.89
C SER A 603 -5.98 -33.08 -9.90
N GLY A 604 -5.41 -33.80 -10.84
CA GLY A 604 -4.65 -33.25 -11.96
C GLY A 604 -4.69 -34.17 -13.16
N THR A 605 -4.30 -33.69 -14.32
CA THR A 605 -4.10 -34.48 -15.51
C THR A 605 -2.60 -34.74 -15.71
N ALA A 606 -2.24 -35.95 -16.09
CA ALA A 606 -0.84 -36.33 -16.30
C ALA A 606 -0.23 -35.46 -17.41
N GLY A 607 0.78 -34.62 -17.04
CA GLY A 607 1.33 -33.60 -17.94
C GLY A 607 2.06 -34.15 -19.15
N ASN A 608 2.87 -35.18 -18.96
CA ASN A 608 3.80 -35.71 -19.98
C ASN A 608 3.53 -37.15 -20.39
N TRP A 609 2.46 -37.78 -19.90
CA TRP A 609 2.10 -39.13 -20.22
C TRP A 609 0.81 -39.14 -21.03
N LEU A 610 0.88 -39.56 -22.28
CA LEU A 610 -0.27 -39.84 -23.13
C LEU A 610 -0.54 -41.34 -23.10
N PHE A 611 -1.79 -41.75 -22.84
CA PHE A 611 -2.21 -43.11 -22.92
C PHE A 611 -2.69 -43.43 -24.36
N VAL A 612 -3.05 -44.71 -24.62
CA VAL A 612 -3.23 -45.33 -25.94
C VAL A 612 -4.13 -44.56 -26.92
N ASP A 613 -4.99 -43.66 -26.41
CA ASP A 613 -5.89 -42.86 -27.25
C ASP A 613 -5.51 -41.37 -27.35
N GLY A 614 -4.31 -41.01 -26.92
CA GLY A 614 -3.84 -39.60 -26.94
C GLY A 614 -4.45 -38.71 -25.84
N GLU A 615 -5.20 -39.28 -24.90
CA GLU A 615 -5.77 -38.54 -23.78
C GLU A 615 -4.87 -38.55 -22.56
N LYS A 616 -4.95 -37.48 -21.78
CA LYS A 616 -4.23 -37.34 -20.52
C LYS A 616 -5.03 -37.94 -19.38
N SER A 617 -4.47 -38.93 -18.68
CA SER A 617 -5.15 -39.53 -17.53
C SER A 617 -5.36 -38.54 -16.38
N LEU A 618 -6.55 -38.58 -15.80
CA LEU A 618 -6.83 -37.94 -14.54
C LEU A 618 -6.15 -38.71 -13.40
N TYR A 619 -5.50 -38.05 -12.50
CA TYR A 619 -4.95 -38.60 -11.25
C TYR A 619 -5.45 -37.80 -10.06
N ILE A 620 -5.45 -38.42 -8.91
CA ILE A 620 -5.76 -37.82 -7.62
C ILE A 620 -4.55 -38.02 -6.72
N ASN A 621 -3.99 -36.93 -6.23
CA ASN A 621 -2.91 -36.97 -5.25
C ASN A 621 -3.46 -37.40 -3.90
N PRO A 622 -2.65 -38.13 -3.09
CA PRO A 622 -2.97 -38.35 -1.69
C PRO A 622 -3.20 -37.03 -0.98
N ALA A 623 -4.10 -37.03 0.00
CA ALA A 623 -4.33 -35.86 0.82
C ALA A 623 -3.05 -35.44 1.55
N GLY A 624 -2.74 -34.14 1.57
CA GLY A 624 -1.65 -33.60 2.36
C GLY A 624 -1.89 -33.79 3.85
N LEU A 625 -0.80 -33.84 4.63
CA LEU A 625 -0.91 -33.86 6.08
C LEU A 625 -1.48 -32.55 6.60
N VAL A 626 -2.38 -32.61 7.57
CA VAL A 626 -2.94 -31.47 8.28
C VAL A 626 -2.68 -31.60 9.77
N SER A 627 -2.59 -30.47 10.47
CA SER A 627 -2.45 -30.46 11.94
C SER A 627 -3.83 -30.34 12.58
N SER A 628 -4.11 -31.22 13.54
CA SER A 628 -5.30 -31.14 14.41
C SER A 628 -5.18 -30.04 15.48
N ASP A 629 -3.95 -29.58 15.77
CA ASP A 629 -3.60 -28.72 16.89
C ASP A 629 -3.50 -27.24 16.50
N LEU A 630 -3.87 -26.91 15.26
CA LEU A 630 -3.87 -25.51 14.79
C LEU A 630 -4.75 -24.63 15.66
N THR A 631 -4.18 -23.53 16.13
CA THR A 631 -4.84 -22.57 17.01
C THR A 631 -4.47 -21.13 16.64
N TRP A 632 -5.03 -20.20 17.37
CA TRP A 632 -4.88 -18.77 17.21
C TRP A 632 -3.44 -18.32 17.48
N GLU A 633 -2.93 -17.44 16.62
CA GLU A 633 -1.80 -16.60 17.01
C GLU A 633 -2.29 -15.57 18.03
N LYS A 634 -1.50 -15.30 19.07
CA LYS A 634 -1.86 -14.38 20.16
C LYS A 634 -0.91 -13.20 20.18
N ALA A 635 -1.44 -11.99 19.95
CA ALA A 635 -0.71 -10.73 20.05
C ALA A 635 -1.01 -10.07 21.40
N SER A 636 -0.09 -10.16 22.34
CA SER A 636 -0.14 -9.45 23.62
C SER A 636 0.58 -8.12 23.52
N THR A 637 -0.07 -7.04 23.97
CA THR A 637 0.51 -5.69 23.92
C THR A 637 0.48 -5.04 25.29
N PHE A 638 1.64 -4.57 25.73
CA PHE A 638 1.79 -3.66 26.86
C PHE A 638 2.11 -2.26 26.34
N ASN A 639 1.41 -1.23 26.84
CA ASN A 639 1.57 0.15 26.43
C ASN A 639 1.57 1.09 27.65
N ILE A 640 2.46 2.09 27.63
CA ILE A 640 2.48 3.21 28.56
C ILE A 640 2.39 4.49 27.75
N GLY A 641 1.53 5.41 28.17
CA GLY A 641 1.32 6.67 27.49
C GLY A 641 1.29 7.87 28.44
N LEU A 642 1.67 9.02 27.88
CA LEU A 642 1.62 10.32 28.51
C LEU A 642 0.95 11.31 27.58
N ASP A 643 -0.13 11.93 28.03
CA ASP A 643 -0.82 13.00 27.32
C ASP A 643 -0.79 14.27 28.16
N PHE A 644 -0.43 15.39 27.56
CA PHE A 644 -0.60 16.68 28.19
C PHE A 644 -1.04 17.76 27.20
N THR A 645 -1.83 18.70 27.73
CA THR A 645 -2.30 19.89 27.02
C THR A 645 -1.97 21.10 27.85
N MET A 646 -1.43 22.15 27.25
CA MET A 646 -0.90 23.33 27.94
C MET A 646 -1.28 24.62 27.23
N LEU A 647 -1.10 25.75 27.97
CA LEU A 647 -1.18 27.12 27.45
C LEU A 647 -2.55 27.46 26.86
N ASN A 648 -3.64 27.11 27.57
CA ASN A 648 -5.02 27.24 27.09
C ASN A 648 -5.24 26.44 25.80
N GLN A 649 -4.86 25.17 25.80
CA GLN A 649 -5.01 24.21 24.70
C GLN A 649 -4.26 24.54 23.42
N ARG A 650 -3.25 25.42 23.51
CA ARG A 650 -2.41 25.74 22.35
C ARG A 650 -1.39 24.65 22.05
N LEU A 651 -0.85 24.00 23.07
CA LEU A 651 0.09 22.89 22.93
C LEU A 651 -0.54 21.59 23.35
N ASP A 652 -0.66 20.65 22.43
CA ASP A 652 -1.03 19.26 22.66
C ASP A 652 0.19 18.36 22.43
N PHE A 653 0.46 17.47 23.39
CA PHE A 653 1.55 16.50 23.31
C PHE A 653 1.02 15.11 23.69
N SER A 654 1.44 14.09 22.96
CA SER A 654 1.25 12.69 23.35
C SER A 654 2.51 11.88 23.08
N PHE A 655 2.82 10.99 24.01
CA PHE A 655 3.90 10.01 23.91
C PHE A 655 3.37 8.64 24.29
N ASP A 656 3.74 7.62 23.50
CA ASP A 656 3.48 6.21 23.78
C ASP A 656 4.76 5.40 23.64
N TRP A 657 4.99 4.47 24.56
CA TRP A 657 5.94 3.39 24.42
C TRP A 657 5.16 2.06 24.51
N TYR A 658 5.51 1.13 23.64
CA TYR A 658 4.82 -0.16 23.61
C TYR A 658 5.76 -1.33 23.34
N GLN A 659 5.35 -2.50 23.83
CA GLN A 659 5.90 -3.79 23.49
C GLN A 659 4.76 -4.73 23.10
N ARG A 660 4.82 -5.29 21.91
CA ARG A 660 3.91 -6.32 21.41
C ARG A 660 4.68 -7.61 21.23
N THR A 661 4.16 -8.70 21.77
CA THR A 661 4.69 -10.06 21.61
C THR A 661 3.62 -10.89 20.92
N THR A 662 3.92 -11.40 19.74
CA THR A 662 3.04 -12.33 19.02
C THR A 662 3.58 -13.73 19.18
N SER A 663 2.87 -14.55 19.93
CA SER A 663 3.18 -15.95 20.20
C SER A 663 2.32 -16.89 19.37
N ASP A 664 2.72 -18.14 19.34
CA ASP A 664 2.00 -19.21 18.65
C ASP A 664 1.82 -18.91 17.14
N MET A 665 2.79 -18.22 16.51
CA MET A 665 2.73 -17.97 15.07
C MET A 665 2.88 -19.27 14.28
N LEU A 666 2.06 -19.39 13.25
CA LEU A 666 2.06 -20.52 12.33
C LEU A 666 3.29 -20.47 11.41
N VAL A 667 4.09 -21.52 11.44
CA VAL A 667 5.28 -21.64 10.61
C VAL A 667 5.35 -23.02 9.97
N LYS A 668 6.02 -23.09 8.83
CA LYS A 668 6.41 -24.35 8.22
C LYS A 668 7.45 -24.99 9.13
N VAL A 669 7.25 -26.25 9.48
CA VAL A 669 8.20 -27.02 10.29
C VAL A 669 8.98 -27.95 9.36
N GLU A 670 10.28 -28.00 9.54
CA GLU A 670 11.12 -28.97 8.84
C GLU A 670 11.06 -30.32 9.56
N TYR A 671 10.65 -31.35 8.86
CA TYR A 671 10.71 -32.72 9.27
C TYR A 671 11.70 -33.50 8.40
N PRO A 672 12.28 -34.61 8.89
CA PRO A 672 13.13 -35.44 8.06
C PRO A 672 12.43 -35.85 6.76
N GLU A 673 13.15 -35.84 5.64
CA GLU A 673 12.65 -36.19 4.31
C GLU A 673 12.00 -37.59 4.22
N VAL A 674 12.32 -38.47 5.15
CA VAL A 674 11.70 -39.80 5.29
C VAL A 674 10.18 -39.73 5.46
N LEU A 675 9.63 -38.59 5.85
CA LEU A 675 8.19 -38.36 5.91
C LEU A 675 7.53 -38.53 4.53
N GLY A 676 8.27 -38.31 3.44
CA GLY A 676 7.78 -38.49 2.06
C GLY A 676 6.67 -37.52 1.63
N THR A 677 6.36 -36.50 2.43
CA THR A 677 5.35 -35.48 2.15
C THR A 677 5.68 -34.16 2.85
N THR A 678 5.00 -33.09 2.46
CA THR A 678 5.15 -31.80 3.12
C THR A 678 4.59 -31.84 4.54
N ALA A 679 5.39 -31.40 5.51
CA ALA A 679 4.97 -31.30 6.89
C ALA A 679 3.80 -30.29 7.07
N PRO A 680 2.84 -30.56 7.95
CA PRO A 680 1.83 -29.57 8.29
C PRO A 680 2.46 -28.42 9.06
N PRO A 681 1.95 -27.19 8.89
CA PRO A 681 2.41 -26.06 9.71
C PRO A 681 2.01 -26.23 11.19
N ALA A 682 2.76 -25.59 12.06
CA ALA A 682 2.53 -25.63 13.49
C ALA A 682 2.71 -24.25 14.14
N ASN A 683 2.07 -24.03 15.29
CA ASN A 683 2.16 -22.81 16.10
C ASN A 683 3.45 -22.79 16.92
N LYS A 684 4.60 -22.46 16.33
CA LYS A 684 5.93 -22.63 16.95
C LYS A 684 6.83 -21.40 16.99
N ALA A 685 6.42 -20.28 16.38
CA ALA A 685 7.27 -19.08 16.35
C ALA A 685 6.74 -17.96 17.26
N GLU A 686 7.65 -17.08 17.69
CA GLU A 686 7.33 -15.88 18.44
C GLU A 686 8.12 -14.68 17.92
N LEU A 687 7.43 -13.53 17.84
CA LEU A 687 7.96 -12.24 17.42
C LEU A 687 7.70 -11.19 18.51
N ARG A 688 8.70 -10.37 18.81
CA ARG A 688 8.58 -9.25 19.72
C ARG A 688 8.82 -7.93 18.97
N THR A 689 7.84 -7.04 18.97
CA THR A 689 7.96 -5.70 18.40
C THR A 689 7.94 -4.66 19.51
N ARG A 690 8.98 -3.81 19.57
CA ARG A 690 9.07 -2.66 20.47
C ARG A 690 9.06 -1.39 19.66
N GLY A 691 8.38 -0.37 20.18
CA GLY A 691 8.34 0.92 19.52
C GLY A 691 7.91 2.04 20.45
N TRP A 692 8.03 3.26 19.93
CA TRP A 692 7.59 4.48 20.58
C TRP A 692 7.03 5.45 19.56
N GLU A 693 6.22 6.38 20.01
CA GLU A 693 5.59 7.40 19.17
C GLU A 693 5.40 8.71 19.94
N VAL A 694 5.62 9.81 19.23
CA VAL A 694 5.44 11.18 19.73
C VAL A 694 4.53 11.93 18.77
N SER A 695 3.63 12.72 19.31
CA SER A 695 2.84 13.70 18.56
C SER A 695 2.85 15.02 19.30
N VAL A 696 3.16 16.10 18.59
CA VAL A 696 3.14 17.47 19.09
C VAL A 696 2.28 18.31 18.17
N LYS A 697 1.33 19.05 18.72
CA LYS A 697 0.51 19.99 17.97
C LYS A 697 0.53 21.35 18.67
N TRP A 698 0.69 22.39 17.89
CA TRP A 698 0.63 23.77 18.33
C TRP A 698 -0.42 24.51 17.51
N ASN A 699 -1.41 25.11 18.18
CA ASN A 699 -2.45 25.92 17.58
C ASN A 699 -2.42 27.32 18.19
N ASP A 700 -2.40 28.36 17.34
CA ASP A 700 -2.45 29.72 17.84
C ASP A 700 -3.10 30.67 16.83
N ARG A 701 -3.41 31.87 17.29
CA ARG A 701 -4.00 32.93 16.51
C ARG A 701 -3.31 34.26 16.80
N ILE A 702 -2.88 34.96 15.75
CA ILE A 702 -2.28 36.26 15.84
C ILE A 702 -3.27 37.30 15.34
N GLY A 703 -3.77 38.13 16.24
CA GLY A 703 -4.84 39.09 15.95
C GLY A 703 -6.15 38.35 15.59
N ASN A 704 -6.98 39.00 14.77
CA ASN A 704 -8.28 38.45 14.36
C ASN A 704 -8.24 37.69 13.04
N ASP A 705 -7.21 37.92 12.23
CA ASP A 705 -7.21 37.51 10.82
C ASP A 705 -6.27 36.35 10.51
N PHE A 706 -5.24 36.10 11.35
CA PHE A 706 -4.26 35.06 11.11
C PHE A 706 -4.35 33.94 12.13
N SER A 707 -4.60 32.72 11.69
CA SER A 707 -4.56 31.52 12.50
C SER A 707 -3.61 30.49 11.89
N TYR A 708 -2.94 29.72 12.74
CA TYR A 708 -2.04 28.66 12.29
C TYR A 708 -2.04 27.48 13.24
N ASP A 709 -1.88 26.30 12.68
CA ASP A 709 -1.57 25.08 13.41
C ASP A 709 -0.33 24.41 12.83
N LEU A 710 0.52 23.92 13.73
CA LEU A 710 1.74 23.19 13.41
C LEU A 710 1.66 21.82 14.08
N GLY A 711 1.90 20.79 13.31
CA GLY A 711 1.91 19.41 13.79
C GLY A 711 3.23 18.72 13.48
N PHE A 712 3.73 17.98 14.45
CA PHE A 712 4.89 17.11 14.30
C PHE A 712 4.59 15.74 14.86
N ILE A 713 4.84 14.71 14.09
CA ILE A 713 4.77 13.33 14.53
C ILE A 713 6.10 12.63 14.25
N LEU A 714 6.52 11.77 15.18
CA LEU A 714 7.70 10.94 15.02
C LEU A 714 7.45 9.59 15.67
N SER A 715 7.85 8.53 15.01
CA SER A 715 7.66 7.17 15.53
C SER A 715 8.74 6.22 15.06
N ASP A 716 8.96 5.19 15.85
CA ASP A 716 9.92 4.14 15.54
C ASP A 716 9.41 2.79 16.04
N SER A 717 9.74 1.72 15.31
CA SER A 717 9.44 0.35 15.74
C SER A 717 10.45 -0.64 15.17
N GLN A 718 10.76 -1.67 15.95
CA GLN A 718 11.63 -2.76 15.54
C GLN A 718 11.08 -4.08 16.01
N ALA A 719 11.06 -5.07 15.12
CA ALA A 719 10.61 -6.43 15.38
C ALA A 719 11.80 -7.39 15.40
N GLU A 720 11.78 -8.33 16.35
CA GLU A 720 12.81 -9.31 16.60
C GLU A 720 12.18 -10.70 16.80
N ILE A 721 12.73 -11.72 16.17
CA ILE A 721 12.34 -13.13 16.38
C ILE A 721 12.84 -13.57 17.73
N THR A 722 11.95 -13.97 18.63
CA THR A 722 12.30 -14.46 19.99
C THR A 722 12.19 -15.97 20.11
N LYS A 723 11.45 -16.62 19.20
CA LYS A 723 11.38 -18.08 19.13
C LYS A 723 11.15 -18.51 17.68
N TYR A 724 11.97 -19.42 17.20
CA TYR A 724 11.85 -20.04 15.88
C TYR A 724 12.66 -21.34 15.86
N GLU A 725 12.15 -22.39 15.20
CA GLU A 725 12.87 -23.64 15.00
C GLU A 725 13.68 -23.55 13.70
N ASN A 726 14.99 -23.36 13.82
CA ASN A 726 15.97 -23.41 12.74
C ASN A 726 17.14 -24.29 13.17
N PRO A 727 16.98 -25.63 13.16
CA PRO A 727 18.00 -26.56 13.68
C PRO A 727 19.29 -26.56 12.85
N SER A 728 19.22 -26.21 11.58
CA SER A 728 20.38 -26.08 10.69
C SER A 728 21.13 -24.75 10.88
N GLY A 729 20.53 -23.79 11.59
CA GLY A 729 21.08 -22.44 11.74
C GLY A 729 21.21 -21.65 10.44
N THR A 730 20.53 -22.07 9.36
CA THR A 730 20.66 -21.42 8.05
C THR A 730 20.21 -19.95 8.07
N LEU A 731 20.99 -19.08 7.42
CA LEU A 731 20.67 -17.66 7.23
C LEU A 731 19.54 -17.43 6.20
N SER A 732 19.16 -18.47 5.47
CA SER A 732 18.07 -18.40 4.50
C SER A 732 16.68 -18.46 5.15
N ASP A 733 16.60 -18.81 6.43
CA ASP A 733 15.37 -18.84 7.21
C ASP A 733 15.48 -17.92 8.44
N TYR A 734 14.39 -17.77 9.18
CA TYR A 734 14.40 -17.01 10.42
C TYR A 734 15.23 -17.69 11.51
N TYR A 735 15.79 -16.89 12.42
CA TYR A 735 16.55 -17.37 13.58
C TYR A 735 16.29 -16.48 14.79
N VAL A 736 16.51 -17.04 15.98
CA VAL A 736 16.33 -16.32 17.25
C VAL A 736 17.32 -15.15 17.34
N GLY A 737 16.83 -13.97 17.67
CA GLY A 737 17.61 -12.72 17.73
C GLY A 737 17.62 -11.93 16.43
N GLN A 738 17.14 -12.50 15.33
CA GLN A 738 17.04 -11.80 14.05
C GLN A 738 16.10 -10.62 14.15
N LYS A 739 16.54 -9.44 13.69
CA LYS A 739 15.69 -8.29 13.48
C LYS A 739 15.06 -8.38 12.10
N ILE A 740 13.74 -8.25 12.02
CA ILE A 740 13.05 -8.30 10.73
C ILE A 740 13.63 -7.26 9.77
N GLY A 741 13.93 -7.72 8.56
CA GLY A 741 14.48 -6.89 7.50
C GLY A 741 16.01 -6.82 7.43
N GLU A 742 16.74 -7.59 8.22
CA GLU A 742 18.20 -7.68 8.14
C GLU A 742 18.67 -8.06 6.73
N ILE A 743 19.74 -7.40 6.30
CA ILE A 743 20.41 -7.68 5.04
C ILE A 743 21.79 -8.22 5.37
N TRP A 744 22.03 -9.51 5.06
CA TRP A 744 23.34 -10.11 5.11
C TRP A 744 24.09 -9.85 3.81
N GLY A 745 25.36 -9.53 3.88
CA GLY A 745 26.19 -9.27 2.72
C GLY A 745 27.66 -9.08 3.07
N TYR A 746 28.47 -8.92 2.05
CA TYR A 746 29.91 -8.73 2.16
C TYR A 746 30.28 -7.27 2.47
N GLU A 747 31.42 -7.06 3.12
CA GLU A 747 32.04 -5.73 3.21
C GLU A 747 32.94 -5.51 1.98
N THR A 748 32.81 -4.35 1.34
CA THR A 748 33.63 -3.98 0.18
C THR A 748 34.84 -3.18 0.66
N GLU A 749 36.05 -3.52 0.20
CA GLU A 749 37.29 -2.74 0.43
C GLU A 749 37.56 -1.73 -0.69
N GLY A 750 37.06 -1.98 -1.90
CA GLY A 750 37.28 -1.15 -3.08
C GLY A 750 37.26 -1.92 -4.37
N PHE A 751 37.95 -1.41 -5.38
CA PHE A 751 38.22 -2.10 -6.64
C PHE A 751 39.68 -2.54 -6.71
N TYR A 752 39.93 -3.68 -7.31
CA TYR A 752 41.28 -4.00 -7.76
C TYR A 752 41.78 -2.91 -8.70
N GLN A 753 42.92 -2.33 -8.42
CA GLN A 753 43.54 -1.29 -9.23
C GLN A 753 44.61 -1.84 -10.18
N SER A 754 45.10 -3.06 -9.91
CA SER A 754 46.14 -3.72 -10.70
C SER A 754 46.04 -5.24 -10.62
N ASP A 755 46.68 -5.98 -11.53
CA ASP A 755 46.81 -7.42 -11.46
C ASP A 755 47.58 -7.88 -10.20
N THR A 756 48.47 -7.04 -9.69
CA THR A 756 49.17 -7.30 -8.43
C THR A 756 48.19 -7.31 -7.24
N ASP A 757 47.19 -6.45 -7.23
CA ASP A 757 46.16 -6.45 -6.18
C ASP A 757 45.38 -7.77 -6.25
N VAL A 758 45.01 -8.23 -7.45
CA VAL A 758 44.26 -9.49 -7.65
C VAL A 758 45.08 -10.67 -7.11
N GLN A 759 46.41 -10.70 -7.35
CA GLN A 759 47.30 -11.76 -6.91
C GLN A 759 47.54 -11.78 -5.39
N ASN A 760 47.56 -10.62 -4.76
CA ASN A 760 47.86 -10.48 -3.33
C ASN A 760 46.62 -10.52 -2.43
N HIS A 761 45.43 -10.36 -2.98
CA HIS A 761 44.17 -10.37 -2.22
C HIS A 761 43.76 -11.78 -1.81
N ALA A 762 42.82 -11.89 -0.89
CA ALA A 762 42.19 -13.16 -0.51
C ALA A 762 41.48 -13.79 -1.73
N ASP A 763 41.47 -15.10 -1.79
CA ASP A 763 40.89 -15.88 -2.89
C ASP A 763 39.36 -15.71 -2.95
N GLN A 764 38.85 -15.06 -4.00
CA GLN A 764 37.40 -14.84 -4.25
C GLN A 764 36.80 -15.82 -5.27
N SER A 765 37.50 -16.93 -5.57
CA SER A 765 37.09 -17.87 -6.63
C SER A 765 35.70 -18.51 -6.38
N LYS A 766 35.25 -18.56 -5.12
CA LYS A 766 33.92 -19.05 -4.76
C LYS A 766 32.78 -18.12 -5.22
N LEU A 767 33.08 -16.85 -5.45
CA LEU A 767 32.08 -15.84 -5.88
C LEU A 767 32.05 -15.65 -7.40
N GLY A 768 33.08 -16.15 -8.09
CA GLY A 768 33.21 -16.06 -9.55
C GLY A 768 34.61 -16.30 -10.02
N ALA A 769 34.81 -16.24 -11.32
CA ALA A 769 36.11 -16.46 -11.98
C ALA A 769 36.63 -15.20 -12.67
N ASN A 770 37.88 -15.25 -13.17
CA ASN A 770 38.48 -14.20 -14.01
C ASN A 770 38.49 -12.81 -13.37
N TRP A 771 38.90 -12.73 -12.10
CA TRP A 771 39.05 -11.47 -11.38
C TRP A 771 40.14 -10.60 -12.04
N ALA A 772 39.90 -9.31 -12.15
CA ALA A 772 40.81 -8.37 -12.82
C ALA A 772 40.62 -6.94 -12.27
N PRO A 773 41.50 -5.99 -12.61
CA PRO A 773 41.32 -4.59 -12.24
C PRO A 773 39.94 -4.08 -12.59
N GLY A 774 39.34 -3.32 -11.67
CA GLY A 774 37.98 -2.83 -11.74
C GLY A 774 36.90 -3.75 -11.15
N ASP A 775 37.23 -4.98 -10.77
CA ASP A 775 36.33 -5.83 -10.01
C ASP A 775 36.35 -5.48 -8.51
N ILE A 776 35.29 -5.84 -7.80
CA ILE A 776 35.13 -5.58 -6.36
C ILE A 776 36.12 -6.43 -5.55
N MET A 777 36.81 -5.81 -4.60
CA MET A 777 37.51 -6.48 -3.51
C MET A 777 36.58 -6.64 -2.31
N TYR A 778 36.26 -7.86 -1.96
CA TYR A 778 35.50 -8.18 -0.74
C TYR A 778 36.48 -8.45 0.41
N LYS A 779 36.11 -7.97 1.59
CA LYS A 779 36.92 -8.08 2.79
C LYS A 779 36.89 -9.48 3.38
N ASP A 780 38.05 -10.02 3.66
CA ASP A 780 38.24 -11.26 4.42
C ASP A 780 37.95 -10.93 5.91
N LEU A 781 36.80 -11.36 6.43
CA LEU A 781 36.35 -11.06 7.78
C LEU A 781 36.83 -12.12 8.80
N ASP A 782 36.98 -13.35 8.38
CA ASP A 782 37.42 -14.47 9.24
C ASP A 782 38.95 -14.72 9.22
N GLY A 783 39.66 -14.05 8.29
CA GLY A 783 41.14 -14.11 8.21
C GLY A 783 41.68 -15.37 7.56
N ASN A 784 40.83 -16.15 6.88
CA ASN A 784 41.22 -17.44 6.30
C ASN A 784 41.83 -17.31 4.88
N LYS A 785 41.90 -16.08 4.34
CA LYS A 785 42.35 -15.73 2.99
C LYS A 785 41.47 -16.28 1.85
N LYS A 786 40.20 -16.54 2.13
CA LYS A 786 39.19 -16.97 1.15
C LYS A 786 37.89 -16.24 1.37
N ILE A 787 37.36 -15.62 0.37
CA ILE A 787 36.07 -14.92 0.45
C ILE A 787 34.96 -15.90 0.08
N ASN A 788 34.05 -16.13 1.01
CA ASN A 788 32.91 -17.03 0.81
C ASN A 788 31.81 -16.80 1.87
N ASN A 789 30.69 -17.50 1.75
CA ASN A 789 29.59 -17.44 2.70
C ASN A 789 29.60 -18.60 3.73
N GLY A 790 30.74 -19.31 3.86
CA GLY A 790 30.81 -20.49 4.73
C GLY A 790 29.73 -21.52 4.38
N SER A 791 29.17 -22.13 5.39
CA SER A 791 27.99 -23.02 5.26
C SER A 791 26.66 -22.24 5.17
N ASN A 792 26.69 -20.92 5.13
CA ASN A 792 25.53 -20.03 5.18
C ASN A 792 24.66 -20.23 6.41
N THR A 793 25.30 -20.42 7.58
CA THR A 793 24.66 -20.60 8.88
C THR A 793 25.13 -19.54 9.86
N LEU A 794 24.45 -19.43 11.01
CA LEU A 794 24.82 -18.50 12.07
C LEU A 794 26.22 -18.78 12.64
N ASP A 795 26.61 -20.04 12.72
CA ASP A 795 27.90 -20.45 13.26
C ASP A 795 29.02 -20.44 12.22
N ASP A 796 28.68 -20.51 10.94
CA ASP A 796 29.61 -20.50 9.83
C ASP A 796 28.99 -19.69 8.65
N HIS A 797 29.11 -18.38 8.75
CA HIS A 797 28.66 -17.44 7.73
C HIS A 797 29.79 -16.91 6.84
N GLY A 798 31.03 -17.43 7.02
CA GLY A 798 32.19 -16.95 6.30
C GLY A 798 32.38 -15.45 6.43
N ASP A 799 32.53 -14.75 5.31
CA ASP A 799 32.73 -13.29 5.25
C ASP A 799 31.45 -12.47 5.17
N LEU A 800 30.30 -13.09 5.42
CA LEU A 800 29.05 -12.37 5.51
C LEU A 800 28.90 -11.68 6.86
N LYS A 801 28.26 -10.52 6.87
CA LYS A 801 27.77 -9.82 8.07
C LYS A 801 26.46 -9.12 7.81
N VAL A 802 25.76 -8.70 8.84
CA VAL A 802 24.59 -7.81 8.70
C VAL A 802 25.11 -6.43 8.26
N ILE A 803 24.78 -6.04 7.03
CA ILE A 803 25.21 -4.77 6.42
C ILE A 803 24.13 -3.69 6.47
N GLY A 804 22.85 -4.06 6.69
CA GLY A 804 21.76 -3.11 6.72
C GLY A 804 20.44 -3.73 7.16
N ASN A 805 19.38 -2.89 7.13
CA ASN A 805 18.02 -3.33 7.46
C ASN A 805 16.98 -2.59 6.61
N THR A 806 16.05 -3.34 6.00
CA THR A 806 15.01 -2.81 5.12
C THR A 806 13.83 -2.18 5.86
N THR A 807 13.71 -2.37 7.18
CA THR A 807 12.60 -1.83 7.98
C THR A 807 12.71 -0.31 8.08
N PRO A 808 11.64 0.44 7.75
CA PRO A 808 11.63 1.90 7.93
C PRO A 808 11.74 2.28 9.41
N ARG A 809 12.70 3.13 9.75
CA ARG A 809 12.94 3.65 11.11
C ARG A 809 12.77 5.16 11.13
N TYR A 810 12.38 5.70 12.28
CA TYR A 810 12.21 7.15 12.49
C TYR A 810 11.28 7.76 11.44
N GLN A 811 10.06 7.24 11.38
CA GLN A 811 9.03 7.76 10.48
C GLN A 811 8.47 9.07 11.07
N TYR A 812 8.44 10.12 10.26
CA TYR A 812 8.00 11.44 10.70
C TYR A 812 7.05 12.11 9.72
N GLY A 813 6.22 13.00 10.27
CA GLY A 813 5.35 13.89 9.51
C GLY A 813 5.36 15.29 10.10
N ILE A 814 5.36 16.31 9.25
CA ILE A 814 5.31 17.71 9.63
C ILE A 814 4.14 18.35 8.88
N THR A 815 3.19 18.91 9.62
CA THR A 815 2.07 19.64 9.07
C THR A 815 2.12 21.10 9.45
N ALA A 816 1.78 22.00 8.52
CA ALA A 816 1.59 23.41 8.78
C ALA A 816 0.35 23.88 8.03
N ASN A 817 -0.69 24.26 8.76
CA ASN A 817 -1.90 24.85 8.21
C ASN A 817 -1.98 26.30 8.66
N MET A 818 -2.18 27.21 7.72
CA MET A 818 -2.20 28.65 7.98
C MET A 818 -3.39 29.24 7.28
N SER A 819 -4.07 30.16 7.90
CA SER A 819 -5.11 30.95 7.24
C SER A 819 -4.97 32.44 7.57
N TYR A 820 -5.06 33.26 6.55
CA TYR A 820 -5.09 34.71 6.67
C TYR A 820 -6.29 35.24 5.90
N LYS A 821 -7.29 35.72 6.64
CA LYS A 821 -8.58 36.15 6.09
C LYS A 821 -9.19 35.00 5.27
N ASN A 822 -9.26 35.19 3.96
CA ASN A 822 -9.89 34.27 3.01
C ASN A 822 -8.89 33.33 2.31
N VAL A 823 -7.58 33.52 2.54
CA VAL A 823 -6.54 32.67 1.96
C VAL A 823 -6.14 31.60 2.97
N TYR A 824 -5.99 30.37 2.53
CA TYR A 824 -5.41 29.31 3.36
C TYR A 824 -4.26 28.60 2.66
N LEU A 825 -3.32 28.12 3.46
CA LEU A 825 -2.14 27.36 3.03
C LEU A 825 -2.04 26.10 3.89
N ASN A 826 -1.98 24.94 3.25
CA ASN A 826 -1.69 23.68 3.92
C ASN A 826 -0.39 23.11 3.35
N VAL A 827 0.52 22.73 4.23
CA VAL A 827 1.81 22.14 3.88
C VAL A 827 1.98 20.86 4.67
N PHE A 828 2.40 19.80 3.99
CA PHE A 828 2.63 18.52 4.64
C PHE A 828 3.91 17.86 4.11
N PHE A 829 4.87 17.63 5.00
CA PHE A 829 6.05 16.82 4.76
C PHE A 829 5.95 15.48 5.45
N GLN A 830 6.48 14.47 4.79
CA GLN A 830 6.62 13.12 5.34
C GLN A 830 8.00 12.56 5.00
N GLY A 831 8.55 11.75 5.91
CA GLY A 831 9.82 11.11 5.65
C GLY A 831 10.10 9.89 6.52
N ILE A 832 11.21 9.25 6.19
CA ILE A 832 11.81 8.12 6.88
C ILE A 832 13.26 8.50 7.17
N GLY A 833 13.67 8.45 8.44
CA GLY A 833 15.02 8.88 8.84
C GLY A 833 16.10 7.84 8.57
N LYS A 834 15.74 6.54 8.47
CA LYS A 834 16.69 5.46 8.17
C LYS A 834 15.96 4.27 7.53
N ARG A 835 16.50 3.81 6.42
CA ARG A 835 16.10 2.57 5.76
C ARG A 835 17.19 2.15 4.78
N ASP A 836 17.62 0.91 4.84
CA ASP A 836 18.55 0.37 3.86
C ASP A 836 17.79 -0.37 2.76
N PHE A 837 18.32 -0.34 1.56
CA PHE A 837 17.73 -0.98 0.38
C PHE A 837 18.81 -1.61 -0.49
N TRP A 838 18.63 -2.90 -0.80
CA TRP A 838 19.47 -3.58 -1.77
C TRP A 838 18.82 -3.55 -3.16
N PRO A 839 19.43 -2.89 -4.15
CA PRO A 839 18.90 -2.84 -5.50
C PRO A 839 19.12 -4.19 -6.21
N SER A 840 18.07 -5.01 -6.30
CA SER A 840 18.13 -6.34 -6.93
C SER A 840 17.64 -6.37 -8.38
N SER A 841 17.15 -5.25 -8.91
CA SER A 841 16.55 -5.20 -10.26
C SER A 841 17.59 -5.08 -11.38
N GLN A 842 17.28 -5.65 -12.52
CA GLN A 842 18.10 -5.61 -13.75
C GLN A 842 18.49 -4.19 -14.18
N PRO A 843 17.64 -3.14 -14.12
CA PRO A 843 18.06 -1.79 -14.51
C PRO A 843 19.19 -1.21 -13.67
N PHE A 844 19.39 -1.69 -12.45
CA PHE A 844 20.55 -1.32 -11.63
C PHE A 844 21.80 -2.16 -11.98
N TRP A 845 21.59 -3.39 -12.47
CA TRP A 845 22.64 -4.34 -12.81
C TRP A 845 22.62 -4.64 -14.31
N PRO A 846 23.06 -3.69 -15.16
CA PRO A 846 23.09 -3.92 -16.59
C PRO A 846 24.09 -5.00 -16.96
N VAL A 847 23.97 -5.49 -18.16
CA VAL A 847 24.83 -6.49 -18.82
C VAL A 847 24.99 -7.85 -18.12
N ALA A 848 24.34 -8.09 -16.97
CA ALA A 848 24.08 -9.46 -16.54
C ALA A 848 23.37 -10.23 -17.68
N THR A 849 22.55 -9.51 -18.46
CA THR A 849 22.00 -9.96 -19.74
C THR A 849 22.31 -8.90 -20.79
N GLN A 850 23.22 -9.20 -21.73
CA GLN A 850 23.69 -8.29 -22.78
C GLN A 850 22.61 -7.79 -23.77
N TYR A 851 21.41 -8.37 -23.70
CA TYR A 851 20.27 -8.01 -24.57
C TYR A 851 19.39 -6.90 -23.97
N TYR A 852 19.69 -6.42 -22.74
CA TYR A 852 18.91 -5.40 -22.07
C TYR A 852 19.58 -4.05 -22.14
N ASN A 853 18.77 -3.00 -22.10
CA ASN A 853 19.23 -1.63 -22.00
C ASN A 853 19.86 -1.35 -20.65
N THR A 854 20.60 -0.26 -20.54
CA THR A 854 21.27 0.17 -19.31
C THR A 854 20.98 1.64 -19.02
N GLN A 855 21.12 2.05 -17.76
CA GLN A 855 21.03 3.46 -17.41
C GLN A 855 22.27 4.23 -17.87
N LYS A 856 22.08 5.49 -18.31
CA LYS A 856 23.18 6.40 -18.69
C LYS A 856 24.20 6.54 -17.58
N TRP A 857 23.75 6.63 -16.32
CA TRP A 857 24.65 6.70 -15.17
C TRP A 857 25.62 5.51 -15.09
N PHE A 858 25.19 4.30 -15.40
CA PHE A 858 26.08 3.14 -15.39
C PHE A 858 27.14 3.24 -16.49
N VAL A 859 26.78 3.74 -17.67
CA VAL A 859 27.73 3.92 -18.79
C VAL A 859 28.80 4.95 -18.43
N THR A 860 28.40 6.05 -17.78
CA THR A 860 29.28 7.19 -17.51
C THR A 860 30.12 6.99 -16.23
N ASP A 861 29.69 6.18 -15.27
CA ASP A 861 30.32 6.02 -13.97
C ASP A 861 30.70 4.55 -13.66
N SER A 862 31.07 3.79 -14.69
CA SER A 862 31.69 2.47 -14.57
C SER A 862 33.21 2.58 -14.59
N TRP A 863 33.84 1.70 -13.80
CA TRP A 863 35.30 1.63 -13.74
C TRP A 863 35.93 1.40 -15.11
N SER A 864 36.96 2.18 -15.38
CA SER A 864 37.88 2.03 -16.50
C SER A 864 39.26 2.54 -16.08
N GLU A 865 40.27 2.35 -16.92
CA GLU A 865 41.63 2.86 -16.66
C GLU A 865 41.65 4.38 -16.50
N ASP A 866 40.75 5.10 -17.19
CA ASP A 866 40.60 6.55 -17.12
C ASP A 866 39.64 7.01 -15.96
N ASN A 867 38.86 6.09 -15.37
CA ASN A 867 37.92 6.35 -14.28
C ASN A 867 38.02 5.30 -13.18
N ARG A 868 39.15 5.29 -12.47
CA ARG A 868 39.47 4.28 -11.45
C ARG A 868 38.70 4.45 -10.13
N ASP A 869 38.10 5.63 -9.89
CA ASP A 869 37.29 5.93 -8.71
C ASP A 869 35.78 5.94 -9.01
N ALA A 870 35.38 5.21 -10.01
CA ALA A 870 33.98 5.09 -10.44
C ALA A 870 33.06 4.54 -9.32
N TYR A 871 31.77 4.83 -9.44
CA TYR A 871 30.80 4.23 -8.53
C TYR A 871 30.60 2.72 -8.83
N PHE A 872 30.45 2.34 -10.10
CA PHE A 872 30.26 0.95 -10.51
C PHE A 872 31.58 0.24 -10.83
N ALA A 873 31.62 -1.06 -10.58
CA ALA A 873 32.66 -1.94 -11.06
C ALA A 873 32.76 -1.94 -12.60
N ARG A 874 33.83 -2.46 -13.13
CA ARG A 874 33.94 -2.63 -14.60
C ARG A 874 32.75 -3.45 -15.12
N PRO A 875 32.17 -3.07 -16.27
CA PRO A 875 31.07 -3.82 -16.86
C PRO A 875 31.56 -5.18 -17.37
N ILE A 876 30.86 -6.25 -16.98
CA ILE A 876 31.19 -7.62 -17.43
C ILE A 876 29.90 -8.30 -17.86
N ALA A 877 29.85 -8.78 -19.11
CA ALA A 877 28.67 -9.47 -19.61
C ALA A 877 28.52 -10.86 -18.99
N ARG A 878 27.27 -11.25 -18.65
CA ARG A 878 26.91 -12.58 -18.16
C ARG A 878 27.53 -12.97 -16.81
N GLU A 879 28.04 -12.00 -16.03
CA GLU A 879 28.71 -12.24 -14.77
C GLU A 879 28.01 -11.48 -13.62
N THR A 880 27.94 -12.11 -12.47
CA THR A 880 27.28 -11.55 -11.28
C THR A 880 28.20 -11.40 -10.06
N LYS A 881 29.49 -11.70 -10.22
CA LYS A 881 30.46 -11.68 -9.13
C LYS A 881 30.57 -10.33 -8.40
N ASN A 882 30.43 -9.20 -9.14
CA ASN A 882 30.40 -7.85 -8.60
C ASN A 882 29.04 -7.44 -8.02
N GLN A 883 28.00 -8.28 -8.15
CA GLN A 883 26.60 -8.00 -7.78
C GLN A 883 26.18 -8.69 -6.48
N GLN A 884 27.14 -9.24 -5.72
CA GLN A 884 26.85 -9.80 -4.40
C GLN A 884 26.33 -8.70 -3.47
N LYS A 885 25.43 -9.06 -2.54
CA LYS A 885 24.98 -8.10 -1.52
C LYS A 885 26.18 -7.58 -0.75
N GLN A 886 26.37 -6.27 -0.73
CA GLN A 886 27.60 -5.65 -0.22
C GLN A 886 27.41 -4.21 0.24
N THR A 887 28.36 -3.70 1.00
CA THR A 887 28.27 -2.36 1.59
C THR A 887 28.37 -1.23 0.55
N LYS A 888 29.10 -1.40 -0.57
CA LYS A 888 29.31 -0.35 -1.58
C LYS A 888 28.01 0.04 -2.30
N TYR A 889 27.18 -0.93 -2.65
CA TYR A 889 25.94 -0.69 -3.43
C TYR A 889 24.67 -0.72 -2.59
N LEU A 890 24.80 -0.95 -1.27
CA LEU A 890 23.68 -0.80 -0.36
C LEU A 890 23.21 0.66 -0.39
N GLN A 891 21.94 0.89 -0.68
CA GLN A 891 21.35 2.22 -0.79
C GLN A 891 20.76 2.68 0.54
N ASP A 892 20.96 3.95 0.88
CA ASP A 892 20.22 4.63 1.94
C ASP A 892 18.90 5.16 1.38
N ALA A 893 17.80 4.49 1.71
CA ALA A 893 16.44 4.86 1.29
C ALA A 893 15.74 5.78 2.31
N SER A 894 16.49 6.55 3.08
CA SER A 894 15.96 7.67 3.85
C SER A 894 15.47 8.78 2.92
N TYR A 895 14.40 9.47 3.31
CA TYR A 895 13.88 10.57 2.51
C TYR A 895 13.04 11.56 3.33
N CYS A 896 12.91 12.76 2.79
CA CYS A 896 11.92 13.77 3.17
C CYS A 896 11.21 14.25 1.92
N ARG A 897 9.87 14.13 1.86
CA ARG A 897 9.06 14.50 0.71
C ARG A 897 8.01 15.53 1.08
N LEU A 898 7.89 16.59 0.27
CA LEU A 898 6.73 17.48 0.33
C LEU A 898 5.54 16.74 -0.29
N LYS A 899 4.75 16.11 0.58
CA LYS A 899 3.61 15.27 0.20
C LYS A 899 2.43 16.07 -0.31
N ASN A 900 2.15 17.21 0.34
CA ASN A 900 1.07 18.08 -0.09
C ASN A 900 1.43 19.54 0.14
N LEU A 901 1.09 20.35 -0.84
CA LEU A 901 1.04 21.81 -0.77
C LEU A 901 -0.30 22.25 -1.35
N THR A 902 -1.16 22.85 -0.54
CA THR A 902 -2.45 23.39 -1.01
C THR A 902 -2.58 24.85 -0.65
N VAL A 903 -2.87 25.68 -1.65
CA VAL A 903 -3.20 27.10 -1.50
C VAL A 903 -4.62 27.30 -1.98
N GLY A 904 -5.47 27.91 -1.16
CA GLY A 904 -6.86 28.15 -1.53
C GLY A 904 -7.35 29.52 -1.12
N TYR A 905 -8.46 29.91 -1.73
CA TYR A 905 -9.16 31.15 -1.49
C TYR A 905 -10.67 30.90 -1.35
N ASP A 906 -11.21 31.25 -0.19
CA ASP A 906 -12.65 31.23 0.07
C ASP A 906 -13.26 32.59 -0.30
N PHE A 907 -14.23 32.61 -1.19
CA PHE A 907 -14.87 33.86 -1.62
C PHE A 907 -15.64 34.52 -0.48
N PRO A 908 -15.55 35.84 -0.31
CA PRO A 908 -16.32 36.56 0.69
C PRO A 908 -17.83 36.39 0.50
N LYS A 909 -18.58 36.26 1.61
CA LYS A 909 -20.03 36.09 1.58
C LYS A 909 -20.74 37.23 0.81
N SER A 910 -20.20 38.45 0.85
CA SER A 910 -20.73 39.60 0.11
C SER A 910 -20.75 39.40 -1.41
N TRP A 911 -19.79 38.62 -1.96
CA TRP A 911 -19.78 38.30 -3.40
C TRP A 911 -20.74 37.19 -3.76
N LEU A 912 -21.05 36.30 -2.81
CA LEU A 912 -21.85 35.09 -3.04
C LEU A 912 -23.35 35.31 -2.83
N SER A 913 -23.72 36.32 -2.03
CA SER A 913 -25.10 36.53 -1.62
C SER A 913 -26.07 36.73 -2.77
N PHE A 914 -25.64 37.41 -3.85
CA PHE A 914 -26.51 37.64 -5.03
C PHE A 914 -26.69 36.36 -5.87
N LEU A 915 -25.78 35.37 -5.78
CA LEU A 915 -25.86 34.08 -6.44
C LEU A 915 -26.60 33.01 -5.60
N HIS A 916 -27.12 33.38 -4.43
CA HIS A 916 -27.71 32.45 -3.46
C HIS A 916 -26.76 31.27 -3.05
N VAL A 917 -25.44 31.52 -3.11
CA VAL A 917 -24.41 30.58 -2.73
C VAL A 917 -23.97 30.86 -1.29
N ALA A 918 -24.04 29.82 -0.43
CA ALA A 918 -23.68 29.96 0.98
C ALA A 918 -22.15 30.01 1.18
N LYS A 919 -21.40 29.21 0.41
CA LYS A 919 -19.93 29.15 0.43
C LYS A 919 -19.39 28.76 -0.95
N ALA A 920 -18.32 29.42 -1.39
CA ALA A 920 -17.55 28.99 -2.57
C ALA A 920 -16.07 29.25 -2.33
N GLY A 921 -15.21 28.40 -2.88
CA GLY A 921 -13.76 28.56 -2.81
C GLY A 921 -13.06 27.80 -3.93
N VAL A 922 -11.90 28.29 -4.30
CA VAL A 922 -11.01 27.67 -5.29
C VAL A 922 -9.68 27.33 -4.64
N TYR A 923 -9.02 26.28 -5.13
CA TYR A 923 -7.70 25.90 -4.64
C TYR A 923 -6.81 25.34 -5.73
N PHE A 924 -5.52 25.52 -5.54
CA PHE A 924 -4.45 24.77 -6.18
C PHE A 924 -3.85 23.81 -5.18
N SER A 925 -3.58 22.58 -5.59
CA SER A 925 -2.89 21.60 -4.76
C SER A 925 -1.86 20.82 -5.56
N ALA A 926 -0.72 20.55 -4.95
CA ALA A 926 0.33 19.72 -5.50
C ALA A 926 0.64 18.56 -4.56
N GLU A 927 0.72 17.35 -5.10
CA GLU A 927 1.09 16.14 -4.36
C GLU A 927 2.47 15.64 -4.81
N ASN A 928 3.29 15.16 -3.86
CA ASN A 928 4.65 14.66 -4.09
C ASN A 928 5.53 15.68 -4.86
N LEU A 929 5.49 16.96 -4.47
CA LEU A 929 6.04 18.06 -5.27
C LEU A 929 7.56 17.95 -5.44
N PHE A 930 8.28 17.59 -4.40
CA PHE A 930 9.71 17.28 -4.44
C PHE A 930 10.10 16.38 -3.25
N GLU A 931 11.26 15.76 -3.36
CA GLU A 931 11.86 14.93 -2.32
C GLU A 931 13.36 15.18 -2.16
N PHE A 932 13.83 15.03 -0.92
CA PHE A 932 15.23 14.90 -0.59
C PHE A 932 15.47 13.43 -0.24
N THR A 933 16.41 12.79 -0.90
CA THR A 933 16.75 11.37 -0.69
C THR A 933 18.22 11.11 -1.04
N ASN A 934 18.78 10.07 -0.43
CA ASN A 934 20.13 9.57 -0.74
C ASN A 934 20.09 8.38 -1.72
N VAL A 935 18.92 7.93 -2.11
CA VAL A 935 18.78 6.83 -3.09
C VAL A 935 19.41 7.26 -4.41
N LYS A 936 20.34 6.44 -4.90
CA LYS A 936 20.99 6.64 -6.19
C LYS A 936 20.31 5.81 -7.27
N GLY A 937 20.38 6.32 -8.51
CA GLY A 937 19.69 5.71 -9.63
C GLY A 937 18.20 6.06 -9.69
N ALA A 938 17.46 5.35 -10.50
CA ALA A 938 16.06 5.68 -10.80
C ALA A 938 15.07 4.99 -9.87
N TYR A 939 15.26 5.11 -8.56
CA TYR A 939 14.36 4.54 -7.57
C TYR A 939 13.61 5.62 -6.81
N ASP A 940 12.29 5.49 -6.74
CA ASP A 940 11.54 6.26 -5.79
C ASP A 940 11.78 5.69 -4.37
N PRO A 941 12.18 6.49 -3.38
CA PRO A 941 12.49 5.99 -2.04
C PRO A 941 11.30 5.32 -1.35
N GLU A 942 10.06 5.63 -1.72
CA GLU A 942 8.88 4.95 -1.20
C GLU A 942 8.70 3.55 -1.82
N ALA A 943 9.23 3.32 -3.02
CA ALA A 943 9.23 2.01 -3.67
C ALA A 943 10.36 1.10 -3.18
N ALA A 944 11.30 1.59 -2.35
CA ALA A 944 12.35 0.79 -1.77
C ALA A 944 11.76 -0.42 -1.01
N GLY A 945 12.24 -1.62 -1.30
CA GLY A 945 11.67 -2.87 -0.78
C GLY A 945 10.56 -3.51 -1.62
N LYS A 946 10.13 -2.85 -2.69
CA LYS A 946 9.37 -3.45 -3.79
C LYS A 946 10.31 -3.44 -4.99
N ASN A 947 10.40 -4.40 -5.82
CA ASN A 947 11.34 -4.53 -6.96
C ASN A 947 11.76 -3.23 -7.69
N GLY A 948 11.85 -2.11 -6.99
CA GLY A 948 12.42 -0.84 -7.40
C GLY A 948 11.83 -0.29 -8.70
N THR A 949 12.63 -0.27 -9.75
CA THR A 949 12.28 0.25 -11.08
C THR A 949 11.22 -0.57 -11.82
N MET A 950 10.86 -1.76 -11.32
CA MET A 950 9.86 -2.63 -11.95
C MET A 950 8.43 -2.30 -11.52
N VAL A 951 8.24 -1.29 -10.65
CA VAL A 951 6.92 -0.82 -10.24
C VAL A 951 6.49 0.31 -11.17
N TYR A 952 5.23 0.30 -11.64
CA TYR A 952 4.63 1.42 -12.36
C TYR A 952 4.86 2.71 -11.56
N PRO A 953 5.51 3.75 -12.12
CA PRO A 953 6.03 4.89 -11.37
C PRO A 953 4.98 5.62 -10.56
N PHE A 954 5.36 6.02 -9.34
CA PHE A 954 4.53 6.91 -8.53
C PHE A 954 4.35 8.26 -9.22
N GLN A 955 3.26 8.96 -8.85
CA GLN A 955 2.84 10.16 -9.56
C GLN A 955 3.08 11.42 -8.71
N ARG A 956 3.58 12.46 -9.36
CA ARG A 956 3.58 13.84 -8.90
C ARG A 956 2.39 14.54 -9.54
N THR A 957 1.47 15.04 -8.74
CA THR A 957 0.17 15.51 -9.22
C THR A 957 -0.04 16.98 -8.93
N TYR A 958 -0.52 17.73 -9.89
CA TYR A 958 -0.92 19.14 -9.80
C TYR A 958 -2.42 19.25 -10.09
N SER A 959 -3.18 19.87 -9.19
CA SER A 959 -4.63 19.92 -9.31
C SER A 959 -5.20 21.29 -9.03
N PHE A 960 -6.31 21.61 -9.71
CA PHE A 960 -7.12 22.81 -9.52
C PHE A 960 -8.52 22.36 -9.13
N GLY A 961 -9.05 22.93 -8.06
CA GLY A 961 -10.35 22.53 -7.54
C GLY A 961 -11.26 23.69 -7.18
N LEU A 962 -12.54 23.35 -7.15
CA LEU A 962 -13.66 24.25 -6.83
C LEU A 962 -14.58 23.56 -5.81
N ASN A 963 -14.94 24.26 -4.76
CA ASN A 963 -15.96 23.85 -3.79
C ASN A 963 -17.07 24.89 -3.75
N VAL A 964 -18.34 24.46 -3.82
CA VAL A 964 -19.52 25.34 -3.76
C VAL A 964 -20.58 24.71 -2.87
N THR A 965 -21.18 25.49 -1.98
CA THR A 965 -22.32 25.08 -1.14
C THR A 965 -23.46 26.11 -1.31
N PHE A 966 -24.66 25.59 -1.60
CA PHE A 966 -25.89 26.32 -1.78
C PHE A 966 -26.77 26.28 -0.56
#